data_2c89c8e052334aea04ac1863bdd57066
#
_entry.id   2c89c8e052334aea04ac1863bdd57066
#
_cell.length_a   1.000
_cell.length_b   1.000
_cell.length_c   1.000
_cell.angle_alpha   90.00
_cell.angle_beta   90.00
_cell.angle_gamma   90.00
#
_symmetry.space_group_name_H-M   'P 1'
#
loop_
_entity.id
_entity.type
_entity.pdbx_description
1 polymer ?
#
loop_
_entity_poly.entity_id
_entity_poly.type
_entity_poly.pdbx_seq_one_letter_code
_entity_poly.pdbx_strand_id
1 'polypeptide(L)'
;MKKNSICKLFVSGLLLTSSLGISAQRVSKDLPWSVRMVESEMIRCPQSWQLDFQPKLKWDYCHGLELQSMLDVYDRYGNQKIYDYALAYADTMVNNDGTIKMYKREEYSLDRVNSGKFIFRIYEQTKDEKYKKALALMRSQFDGQPRNADGGFWHKKIYPNQVWLDGVYMGAPFYAEYAFRNNEVGAYADVVNQFLMAARHTYDAKNDLYRHACDVSRKERWADPVTGQSLHSWGRAMGWYAMAFVDALDFIPEQEAGRDSMLIIFNKIASQVKRLQDAKTGLWYQVLDKSGEPGNYLESSCSAMFVYALFKGVRMGYIDKSYLNVAIKGYKGILKNFIEVDKDGVVSITRACAVAGLGGKNYRSGDYDYYINETIRSNDPKAVGPFILGSLEWERLQQVKKVIEVSNSAARQYKDTLVVARDGSGDYRSLNEAMEGIRAFMDYKVTVFIKNGLYKEKVVIPSWLQNVDFVGESAENTIITYDDHANINKMGTFRTYTVKVEGCGITFKNLTIENNAAQLGQAVALHTEGDRLTFINCRLLGNQDTIYTGLEGTRLAFLNCYIEGTTDFIFGPSTALFENCTLHSKRNSYITAASTPADVEVGYVFKNCKLTAAPGVDKVYLGRPWRPYAATVFINCEMGKHICPAGWDNWRNAENEKTARYAEYGSTGEGAAETTRVKWAKKLTKKDVTKCEDLKYLFKIGNDWVPSF
;
A
#
# COMPACT_ATOMS: atom_id res chain seq x y z
N MET A 1 40.64 8.92 86.58
CA MET A 1 39.36 9.20 87.20
C MET A 1 38.30 9.41 86.12
N LYS A 2 37.19 8.71 86.28
CA LYS A 2 35.93 8.74 85.49
C LYS A 2 35.99 8.20 84.06
N LYS A 3 35.54 6.94 83.94
CA LYS A 3 35.05 6.24 82.75
C LYS A 3 33.72 6.84 82.32
N ASN A 4 33.55 7.04 81.01
CA ASN A 4 32.21 7.18 80.48
C ASN A 4 32.01 6.08 79.38
N SER A 5 31.06 5.21 79.72
CA SER A 5 30.57 4.17 78.80
C SER A 5 29.70 4.81 77.70
N ILE A 6 29.98 4.49 76.43
CA ILE A 6 29.10 4.78 75.35
C ILE A 6 28.47 3.47 74.85
N CYS A 7 27.17 3.40 75.00
CA CYS A 7 26.27 2.34 74.56
C CYS A 7 26.28 2.25 73.05
N LYS A 8 26.66 1.11 72.46
CA LYS A 8 26.49 0.82 71.05
C LYS A 8 25.10 0.25 70.83
N LEU A 9 24.23 1.02 70.19
CA LEU A 9 23.00 0.50 69.55
C LEU A 9 23.38 -0.26 68.30
N PHE A 10 23.08 -1.54 68.25
CA PHE A 10 23.07 -2.32 67.05
C PHE A 10 21.72 -2.06 66.28
N VAL A 11 21.76 -1.35 65.18
CA VAL A 11 20.64 -1.28 64.24
C VAL A 11 20.85 -2.38 63.22
N SER A 12 20.08 -3.46 63.35
CA SER A 12 20.00 -4.53 62.32
C SER A 12 19.24 -4.00 61.12
N GLY A 13 19.94 -3.51 60.12
CA GLY A 13 19.37 -3.21 58.80
C GLY A 13 19.07 -4.51 58.06
N LEU A 14 17.79 -4.89 57.96
CA LEU A 14 17.33 -5.88 56.98
C LEU A 14 17.52 -5.31 55.59
N LEU A 15 18.54 -5.75 54.87
CA LEU A 15 18.66 -5.59 53.44
C LEU A 15 17.62 -6.50 52.77
N LEU A 16 16.46 -5.93 52.46
CA LEU A 16 15.54 -6.51 51.48
C LEU A 16 16.21 -6.39 50.10
N THR A 17 16.91 -7.42 49.69
CA THR A 17 17.24 -7.63 48.30
C THR A 17 15.93 -7.91 47.55
N SER A 18 15.29 -6.88 47.02
CA SER A 18 14.31 -7.05 45.97
C SER A 18 15.01 -7.61 44.75
N SER A 19 15.01 -8.93 44.64
CA SER A 19 15.24 -9.57 43.34
C SER A 19 14.12 -9.12 42.41
N LEU A 20 14.39 -8.07 41.65
CA LEU A 20 13.64 -7.81 40.42
C LEU A 20 13.84 -9.04 39.54
N GLY A 21 12.92 -9.99 39.66
CA GLY A 21 12.80 -11.07 38.72
C GLY A 21 12.58 -10.44 37.35
N ILE A 22 13.62 -10.47 36.51
CA ILE A 22 13.47 -10.22 35.11
C ILE A 22 12.49 -11.29 34.65
N SER A 23 11.22 -10.92 34.51
CA SER A 23 10.22 -11.77 33.88
C SER A 23 10.75 -12.07 32.47
N ALA A 24 11.11 -13.32 32.22
CA ALA A 24 11.53 -13.73 30.90
C ALA A 24 10.44 -13.29 29.90
N GLN A 25 10.81 -12.50 28.92
CA GLN A 25 9.89 -12.06 27.88
C GLN A 25 9.36 -13.29 27.17
N ARG A 26 8.04 -13.50 27.20
CA ARG A 26 7.37 -14.65 26.58
C ARG A 26 6.65 -14.20 25.33
N VAL A 27 6.73 -15.03 24.27
CA VAL A 27 5.95 -14.86 23.04
C VAL A 27 4.69 -15.72 23.15
N SER A 28 3.52 -15.10 23.05
CA SER A 28 2.26 -15.82 23.10
C SER A 28 2.09 -16.78 21.94
N LYS A 29 1.62 -17.99 22.22
CA LYS A 29 1.32 -19.01 21.19
C LYS A 29 0.07 -18.68 20.37
N ASP A 30 -0.77 -17.78 20.87
CA ASP A 30 -2.03 -17.40 20.21
C ASP A 30 -1.81 -16.31 19.14
N LEU A 31 -0.62 -15.71 19.11
CA LEU A 31 -0.27 -14.73 18.10
C LEU A 31 -0.01 -15.39 16.72
N PRO A 32 -0.27 -14.67 15.62
CA PRO A 32 0.11 -15.08 14.27
C PRO A 32 1.61 -15.35 14.12
N TRP A 33 1.99 -16.24 13.23
CA TRP A 33 3.41 -16.61 13.04
C TRP A 33 4.29 -15.43 12.65
N SER A 34 3.77 -14.47 11.86
CA SER A 34 4.49 -13.24 11.53
C SER A 34 4.83 -12.42 12.78
N VAL A 35 3.86 -12.20 13.65
CA VAL A 35 4.04 -11.45 14.91
C VAL A 35 4.97 -12.19 15.85
N ARG A 36 4.78 -13.50 16.02
CA ARG A 36 5.64 -14.34 16.88
C ARG A 36 7.10 -14.28 16.48
N MET A 37 7.39 -14.33 15.17
CA MET A 37 8.76 -14.24 14.67
C MET A 37 9.34 -12.85 14.95
N VAL A 38 8.60 -11.76 14.69
CA VAL A 38 9.05 -10.39 14.97
C VAL A 38 9.34 -10.20 16.46
N GLU A 39 8.43 -10.61 17.35
CA GLU A 39 8.66 -10.50 18.80
C GLU A 39 9.88 -11.34 19.23
N SER A 40 10.10 -12.50 18.61
CA SER A 40 11.26 -13.34 18.88
C SER A 40 12.56 -12.67 18.45
N GLU A 41 12.58 -12.00 17.30
CA GLU A 41 13.77 -11.22 16.85
C GLU A 41 14.04 -10.03 17.77
N MET A 42 13.01 -9.30 18.19
CA MET A 42 13.17 -8.19 19.15
C MET A 42 13.68 -8.66 20.53
N ILE A 43 13.37 -9.91 20.93
CA ILE A 43 13.94 -10.52 22.15
C ILE A 43 15.41 -10.88 21.95
N ARG A 44 15.77 -11.50 20.79
CA ARG A 44 17.16 -11.87 20.46
C ARG A 44 18.05 -10.66 20.24
N CYS A 45 17.52 -9.63 19.62
CA CYS A 45 18.21 -8.42 19.25
C CYS A 45 17.51 -7.20 19.86
N PRO A 46 17.68 -6.91 21.17
CA PRO A 46 16.96 -5.82 21.83
C PRO A 46 17.20 -4.43 21.21
N GLN A 47 18.33 -4.26 20.53
CA GLN A 47 18.63 -3.07 19.74
C GLN A 47 18.57 -3.46 18.24
N SER A 48 17.81 -2.72 17.45
CA SER A 48 17.58 -3.04 16.03
C SER A 48 18.84 -3.12 15.15
N TRP A 49 19.92 -2.43 15.54
CA TRP A 49 21.19 -2.55 14.85
C TRP A 49 21.92 -3.89 15.08
N GLN A 50 21.48 -4.69 16.07
CA GLN A 50 22.05 -6.02 16.38
C GLN A 50 21.52 -7.12 15.46
N LEU A 51 20.49 -6.83 14.66
CA LEU A 51 20.01 -7.76 13.64
C LEU A 51 21.15 -8.31 12.80
N ASP A 52 21.02 -9.54 12.29
CA ASP A 52 22.09 -10.31 11.63
C ASP A 52 23.30 -10.57 12.56
N PHE A 53 23.08 -10.66 13.88
CA PHE A 53 24.12 -10.92 14.90
C PHE A 53 25.29 -9.93 14.84
N GLN A 54 25.02 -8.67 14.46
CA GLN A 54 26.06 -7.67 14.29
C GLN A 54 26.61 -7.22 15.65
N PRO A 55 27.94 -7.26 15.87
CA PRO A 55 28.56 -6.76 17.08
C PRO A 55 28.77 -5.22 17.08
N LYS A 56 28.51 -4.57 15.96
CA LYS A 56 28.65 -3.12 15.74
C LYS A 56 27.71 -2.62 14.67
N LEU A 57 27.49 -1.30 14.62
CA LEU A 57 26.66 -0.67 13.59
C LEU A 57 27.10 -1.09 12.18
N LYS A 58 26.10 -1.39 11.34
CA LYS A 58 26.29 -1.77 9.94
C LYS A 58 25.08 -1.31 9.13
N TRP A 59 25.30 -0.71 7.98
CA TRP A 59 24.27 -0.48 6.98
C TRP A 59 24.34 -1.61 5.95
N ASP A 60 23.37 -2.52 6.00
CA ASP A 60 23.41 -3.73 5.18
C ASP A 60 22.01 -4.19 4.77
N TYR A 61 21.93 -4.94 3.66
CA TYR A 61 20.68 -5.48 3.12
C TYR A 61 19.92 -6.38 4.10
N CYS A 62 20.59 -7.07 5.00
CA CYS A 62 19.96 -7.89 6.02
C CYS A 62 19.04 -7.08 6.92
N HIS A 63 19.49 -5.91 7.41
CA HIS A 63 18.67 -4.99 8.18
C HIS A 63 17.49 -4.48 7.35
N GLY A 64 17.73 -4.10 6.09
CA GLY A 64 16.68 -3.60 5.20
C GLY A 64 15.57 -4.61 4.96
N LEU A 65 15.95 -5.87 4.69
CA LEU A 65 15.00 -6.96 4.47
C LEU A 65 14.13 -7.22 5.71
N GLU A 66 14.78 -7.34 6.85
CA GLU A 66 14.09 -7.73 8.09
C GLU A 66 13.23 -6.59 8.63
N LEU A 67 13.74 -5.36 8.71
CA LEU A 67 12.98 -4.20 9.13
C LEU A 67 11.81 -3.89 8.20
N GLN A 68 11.97 -4.09 6.89
CA GLN A 68 10.86 -3.99 5.94
C GLN A 68 9.75 -4.99 6.28
N SER A 69 10.10 -6.26 6.51
CA SER A 69 9.14 -7.29 6.88
C SER A 69 8.45 -7.02 8.23
N MET A 70 9.18 -6.47 9.20
CA MET A 70 8.63 -6.04 10.48
C MET A 70 7.64 -4.88 10.33
N LEU A 71 7.93 -3.90 9.48
CA LEU A 71 7.00 -2.82 9.19
C LEU A 71 5.74 -3.30 8.47
N ASP A 72 5.81 -4.34 7.63
CA ASP A 72 4.64 -4.97 7.04
C ASP A 72 3.76 -5.65 8.11
N VAL A 73 4.36 -6.18 9.20
CA VAL A 73 3.63 -6.66 10.38
C VAL A 73 3.00 -5.50 11.15
N TYR A 74 3.73 -4.39 11.32
CA TYR A 74 3.17 -3.17 11.93
C TYR A 74 1.95 -2.66 11.14
N ASP A 75 2.06 -2.56 9.82
CA ASP A 75 0.96 -2.09 8.97
C ASP A 75 -0.30 -2.95 9.11
N ARG A 76 -0.12 -4.26 9.32
CA ARG A 76 -1.24 -5.19 9.47
C ARG A 76 -1.84 -5.19 10.89
N TYR A 77 -1.02 -5.16 11.92
CA TYR A 77 -1.45 -5.40 13.29
C TYR A 77 -1.37 -4.19 14.21
N GLY A 78 -0.78 -3.07 13.76
CA GLY A 78 -0.73 -1.80 14.49
C GLY A 78 0.12 -1.80 15.76
N ASN A 79 1.05 -2.77 15.93
CA ASN A 79 1.89 -2.83 17.12
C ASN A 79 3.00 -1.77 17.08
N GLN A 80 2.80 -0.67 17.80
CA GLN A 80 3.70 0.49 17.81
C GLN A 80 5.14 0.14 18.19
N LYS A 81 5.37 -0.85 19.06
CA LYS A 81 6.73 -1.27 19.42
C LYS A 81 7.55 -1.75 18.23
N ILE A 82 6.90 -2.37 17.24
CA ILE A 82 7.57 -2.82 16.01
C ILE A 82 8.01 -1.62 15.17
N TYR A 83 7.16 -0.62 15.05
CA TYR A 83 7.50 0.62 14.35
C TYR A 83 8.66 1.37 15.05
N ASP A 84 8.55 1.53 16.39
CA ASP A 84 9.58 2.21 17.19
C ASP A 84 10.94 1.50 17.08
N TYR A 85 10.93 0.17 16.99
CA TYR A 85 12.14 -0.63 16.79
C TYR A 85 12.80 -0.35 15.43
N ALA A 86 12.02 -0.27 14.36
CA ALA A 86 12.52 0.07 13.03
C ALA A 86 12.98 1.54 12.96
N LEU A 87 12.22 2.46 13.56
CA LEU A 87 12.56 3.87 13.65
C LEU A 87 13.88 4.08 14.38
N ALA A 88 14.13 3.35 15.47
CA ALA A 88 15.39 3.45 16.23
C ALA A 88 16.63 3.12 15.38
N TYR A 89 16.54 2.14 14.46
CA TYR A 89 17.63 1.87 13.51
C TYR A 89 17.77 3.00 12.49
N ALA A 90 16.66 3.48 11.92
CA ALA A 90 16.71 4.59 10.97
C ALA A 90 17.33 5.84 11.60
N ASP A 91 16.92 6.22 12.79
CA ASP A 91 17.48 7.35 13.56
C ASP A 91 18.96 7.18 13.89
N THR A 92 19.37 5.94 14.19
CA THR A 92 20.77 5.63 14.45
C THR A 92 21.64 5.79 13.22
N MET A 93 21.14 5.40 12.04
CA MET A 93 21.93 5.30 10.82
C MET A 93 21.85 6.53 9.92
N VAL A 94 20.76 7.28 9.93
CA VAL A 94 20.54 8.46 9.06
C VAL A 94 20.83 9.74 9.84
N ASN A 95 21.81 10.52 9.37
CA ASN A 95 22.16 11.81 9.93
C ASN A 95 21.17 12.91 9.49
N ASN A 96 21.14 14.04 10.21
CA ASN A 96 20.22 15.15 9.93
C ASN A 96 20.37 15.77 8.52
N ASP A 97 21.53 15.66 7.94
CA ASP A 97 21.84 16.12 6.57
C ASP A 97 21.41 15.10 5.48
N GLY A 98 20.93 13.92 5.88
CA GLY A 98 20.54 12.82 4.99
C GLY A 98 21.66 11.88 4.61
N THR A 99 22.88 12.10 5.10
CA THR A 99 23.96 11.10 4.94
C THR A 99 23.69 9.87 5.79
N ILE A 100 24.17 8.71 5.34
CA ILE A 100 23.90 7.42 5.98
C ILE A 100 25.24 6.87 6.51
N LYS A 101 25.27 6.54 7.80
CA LYS A 101 26.45 5.92 8.40
C LYS A 101 26.77 4.59 7.72
N MET A 102 28.02 4.35 7.43
CA MET A 102 28.54 3.12 6.78
C MET A 102 28.05 2.91 5.33
N TYR A 103 27.38 3.88 4.72
CA TYR A 103 27.03 3.90 3.30
C TYR A 103 28.03 4.78 2.53
N LYS A 104 28.59 4.24 1.46
CA LYS A 104 29.47 4.96 0.54
C LYS A 104 28.97 4.73 -0.89
N ARG A 105 28.40 5.78 -1.48
CA ARG A 105 27.83 5.70 -2.83
C ARG A 105 28.84 5.19 -3.86
N GLU A 106 30.09 5.60 -3.75
CA GLU A 106 31.18 5.30 -4.70
C GLU A 106 31.62 3.83 -4.70
N GLU A 107 31.16 3.04 -3.72
CA GLU A 107 31.31 1.57 -3.71
C GLU A 107 30.40 0.92 -4.76
N TYR A 108 29.35 1.62 -5.18
CA TYR A 108 28.37 1.14 -6.15
C TYR A 108 27.94 -0.29 -5.84
N SER A 109 27.62 -0.56 -4.58
CA SER A 109 27.14 -1.85 -4.11
C SER A 109 25.62 -1.85 -4.05
N LEU A 110 24.96 -2.66 -4.85
CA LEU A 110 23.50 -2.79 -4.83
C LEU A 110 22.99 -3.28 -3.47
N ASP A 111 23.75 -4.12 -2.76
CA ASP A 111 23.39 -4.58 -1.41
C ASP A 111 23.08 -3.43 -0.45
N ARG A 112 23.76 -2.29 -0.60
CA ARG A 112 23.59 -1.14 0.30
C ARG A 112 22.31 -0.38 0.04
N VAL A 113 21.73 -0.52 -1.14
CA VAL A 113 20.50 0.16 -1.53
C VAL A 113 19.25 -0.53 -0.96
N ASN A 114 19.29 -1.85 -0.77
CA ASN A 114 18.14 -2.61 -0.29
C ASN A 114 17.58 -2.09 1.04
N SER A 115 18.45 -1.58 1.93
CA SER A 115 18.04 -0.96 3.20
C SER A 115 17.19 0.30 3.02
N GLY A 116 17.18 0.90 1.84
CA GLY A 116 16.32 2.04 1.54
C GLY A 116 14.83 1.73 1.57
N LYS A 117 14.44 0.47 1.33
CA LYS A 117 13.01 0.09 1.25
C LYS A 117 12.24 0.38 2.54
N PHE A 118 12.78 0.09 3.70
CA PHE A 118 12.09 0.39 4.96
C PHE A 118 12.09 1.90 5.28
N ILE A 119 13.07 2.67 4.77
CA ILE A 119 13.15 4.14 4.98
C ILE A 119 11.97 4.87 4.32
N PHE A 120 11.41 4.36 3.22
CA PHE A 120 10.18 4.94 2.65
C PHE A 120 9.05 4.98 3.67
N ARG A 121 8.84 3.90 4.43
CA ARG A 121 7.80 3.80 5.46
C ARG A 121 8.07 4.75 6.63
N ILE A 122 9.35 4.85 7.05
CA ILE A 122 9.73 5.79 8.11
C ILE A 122 9.48 7.23 7.66
N TYR A 123 9.86 7.59 6.42
CA TYR A 123 9.56 8.92 5.88
C TYR A 123 8.05 9.19 5.77
N GLU A 124 7.27 8.21 5.33
CA GLU A 124 5.81 8.36 5.24
C GLU A 124 5.16 8.72 6.57
N GLN A 125 5.62 8.14 7.66
CA GLN A 125 5.06 8.38 8.99
C GLN A 125 5.62 9.65 9.64
N THR A 126 6.93 9.88 9.53
CA THR A 126 7.59 11.00 10.23
C THR A 126 7.56 12.31 9.48
N LYS A 127 7.55 12.26 8.14
CA LYS A 127 7.77 13.40 7.24
C LYS A 127 9.09 14.16 7.49
N ASP A 128 10.04 13.54 8.19
CA ASP A 128 11.34 14.14 8.46
C ASP A 128 12.21 14.14 7.19
N GLU A 129 12.61 15.33 6.76
CA GLU A 129 13.37 15.57 5.53
C GLU A 129 14.73 14.84 5.47
N LYS A 130 15.31 14.45 6.61
CA LYS A 130 16.55 13.67 6.62
C LYS A 130 16.37 12.32 5.90
N TYR A 131 15.21 11.67 6.05
CA TYR A 131 14.92 10.39 5.38
C TYR A 131 14.70 10.56 3.88
N LYS A 132 14.02 11.63 3.47
CA LYS A 132 13.87 11.96 2.05
C LYS A 132 15.21 12.20 1.38
N LYS A 133 16.12 12.94 2.03
CA LYS A 133 17.48 13.15 1.54
C LYS A 133 18.26 11.83 1.47
N ALA A 134 18.14 10.95 2.45
CA ALA A 134 18.77 9.64 2.45
C ALA A 134 18.27 8.75 1.30
N LEU A 135 16.96 8.76 1.03
CA LEU A 135 16.37 8.08 -0.13
C LEU A 135 16.91 8.64 -1.45
N ALA A 136 16.99 9.96 -1.59
CA ALA A 136 17.56 10.61 -2.77
C ALA A 136 19.06 10.30 -2.95
N LEU A 137 19.82 10.22 -1.86
CA LEU A 137 21.23 9.81 -1.89
C LEU A 137 21.38 8.39 -2.43
N MET A 138 20.58 7.43 -1.96
CA MET A 138 20.60 6.04 -2.46
C MET A 138 20.13 5.97 -3.92
N ARG A 139 19.10 6.72 -4.29
CA ARG A 139 18.63 6.82 -5.68
C ARG A 139 19.74 7.31 -6.62
N SER A 140 20.52 8.31 -6.19
CA SER A 140 21.60 8.88 -6.99
C SER A 140 22.74 7.89 -7.29
N GLN A 141 22.80 6.74 -6.57
CA GLN A 141 23.77 5.70 -6.89
C GLN A 141 23.55 5.13 -8.28
N PHE A 142 22.27 4.97 -8.72
CA PHE A 142 21.96 4.36 -10.01
C PHE A 142 22.40 5.21 -11.21
N ASP A 143 22.57 6.52 -11.04
CA ASP A 143 23.03 7.42 -12.09
C ASP A 143 24.47 7.10 -12.51
N GLY A 144 25.28 6.63 -11.55
CA GLY A 144 26.69 6.25 -11.79
C GLY A 144 26.97 4.75 -11.63
N GLN A 145 25.94 3.92 -11.40
CA GLN A 145 26.13 2.47 -11.23
C GLN A 145 26.81 1.88 -12.47
N PRO A 146 27.97 1.19 -12.33
CA PRO A 146 28.62 0.54 -13.46
C PRO A 146 27.68 -0.45 -14.16
N ARG A 147 27.77 -0.50 -15.49
CA ARG A 147 26.88 -1.29 -16.34
C ARG A 147 27.64 -2.10 -17.37
N ASN A 148 27.03 -3.19 -17.80
CA ASN A 148 27.40 -3.90 -19.01
C ASN A 148 26.92 -3.15 -20.26
N ALA A 149 27.38 -3.55 -21.43
CA ALA A 149 27.02 -2.90 -22.70
C ALA A 149 25.52 -2.89 -23.01
N ASP A 150 24.77 -3.85 -22.47
CA ASP A 150 23.31 -3.97 -22.61
C ASP A 150 22.53 -3.22 -21.49
N GLY A 151 23.22 -2.44 -20.67
CA GLY A 151 22.63 -1.63 -19.62
C GLY A 151 22.43 -2.36 -18.27
N GLY A 152 22.69 -3.66 -18.19
CA GLY A 152 22.61 -4.42 -16.95
C GLY A 152 23.61 -3.93 -15.91
N PHE A 153 23.15 -3.73 -14.65
CA PHE A 153 23.99 -3.29 -13.55
C PHE A 153 25.05 -4.33 -13.17
N TRP A 154 26.27 -3.89 -12.90
CA TRP A 154 27.17 -4.70 -12.09
C TRP A 154 26.63 -4.80 -10.68
N HIS A 155 26.69 -5.99 -10.11
CA HIS A 155 26.25 -6.19 -8.73
C HIS A 155 26.97 -5.27 -7.73
N LYS A 156 28.28 -5.12 -7.91
CA LYS A 156 29.14 -4.19 -7.16
C LYS A 156 30.26 -3.70 -8.05
N LYS A 157 30.79 -2.51 -7.79
CA LYS A 157 31.97 -1.99 -8.50
C LYS A 157 33.18 -2.94 -8.44
N ILE A 158 33.33 -3.66 -7.32
CA ILE A 158 34.41 -4.64 -7.13
C ILE A 158 34.20 -5.97 -7.86
N TYR A 159 33.04 -6.15 -8.51
CA TYR A 159 32.69 -7.30 -9.34
C TYR A 159 32.36 -6.83 -10.78
N PRO A 160 33.41 -6.39 -11.54
CA PRO A 160 33.20 -5.81 -12.86
C PRO A 160 32.57 -6.84 -13.81
N ASN A 161 31.64 -6.37 -14.62
CA ASN A 161 30.87 -7.16 -15.60
C ASN A 161 30.01 -8.29 -15.03
N GLN A 162 29.79 -8.35 -13.73
CA GLN A 162 29.03 -9.44 -13.12
C GLN A 162 27.57 -9.03 -12.86
N VAL A 163 26.64 -9.82 -13.41
CA VAL A 163 25.21 -9.76 -13.16
C VAL A 163 24.84 -10.90 -12.21
N TRP A 164 24.28 -10.59 -11.05
CA TRP A 164 23.86 -11.55 -10.04
C TRP A 164 22.34 -11.44 -9.86
N LEU A 165 21.66 -12.56 -9.68
CA LEU A 165 20.21 -12.56 -9.36
C LEU A 165 19.92 -11.82 -8.05
N ASP A 166 20.81 -11.93 -7.07
CA ASP A 166 20.80 -11.20 -5.81
C ASP A 166 20.75 -9.68 -6.04
N GLY A 167 21.57 -9.17 -6.99
CA GLY A 167 21.63 -7.75 -7.31
C GLY A 167 20.32 -7.17 -7.81
N VAL A 168 19.51 -7.96 -8.50
CA VAL A 168 18.20 -7.52 -8.96
C VAL A 168 17.30 -7.21 -7.76
N TYR A 169 17.25 -8.09 -6.76
CA TYR A 169 16.47 -7.84 -5.55
C TYR A 169 17.03 -6.67 -4.73
N MET A 170 18.34 -6.55 -4.67
CA MET A 170 18.99 -5.50 -3.87
C MET A 170 18.72 -4.09 -4.40
N GLY A 171 18.58 -3.92 -5.72
CA GLY A 171 18.42 -2.60 -6.33
C GLY A 171 17.05 -2.33 -6.93
N ALA A 172 16.51 -3.24 -7.73
CA ALA A 172 15.37 -2.96 -8.59
C ALA A 172 14.06 -2.65 -7.84
N PRO A 173 13.66 -3.33 -6.75
CA PRO A 173 12.46 -2.96 -6.00
C PRO A 173 12.55 -1.58 -5.36
N PHE A 174 13.69 -1.20 -4.79
CA PHE A 174 13.91 0.16 -4.29
C PHE A 174 13.80 1.20 -5.41
N TYR A 175 14.41 0.92 -6.56
CA TYR A 175 14.40 1.83 -7.71
C TYR A 175 12.99 2.01 -8.28
N ALA A 176 12.23 0.91 -8.38
CA ALA A 176 10.82 0.96 -8.80
C ALA A 176 9.96 1.77 -7.83
N GLU A 177 10.11 1.54 -6.52
CA GLU A 177 9.37 2.26 -5.47
C GLU A 177 9.74 3.74 -5.45
N TYR A 178 11.04 4.07 -5.56
CA TYR A 178 11.46 5.47 -5.62
C TYR A 178 10.89 6.17 -6.86
N ALA A 179 10.97 5.54 -8.02
CA ALA A 179 10.40 6.07 -9.26
C ALA A 179 8.90 6.31 -9.14
N PHE A 180 8.17 5.37 -8.54
CA PHE A 180 6.74 5.48 -8.28
C PHE A 180 6.42 6.68 -7.38
N ARG A 181 7.09 6.79 -6.24
CA ARG A 181 6.84 7.84 -5.23
C ARG A 181 7.25 9.25 -5.67
N ASN A 182 8.20 9.34 -6.60
CA ASN A 182 8.73 10.63 -7.09
C ASN A 182 8.34 10.94 -8.54
N ASN A 183 7.47 10.12 -9.15
CA ASN A 183 7.02 10.28 -10.53
C ASN A 183 8.16 10.31 -11.57
N GLU A 184 9.20 9.51 -11.36
CA GLU A 184 10.32 9.35 -12.31
C GLU A 184 9.95 8.35 -13.42
N VAL A 185 9.04 8.73 -14.30
CA VAL A 185 8.49 7.85 -15.36
C VAL A 185 9.57 7.22 -16.23
N GLY A 186 10.63 7.96 -16.53
CA GLY A 186 11.75 7.46 -17.37
C GLY A 186 12.57 6.35 -16.69
N ALA A 187 12.45 6.16 -15.39
CA ALA A 187 13.19 5.13 -14.66
C ALA A 187 12.64 3.71 -14.84
N TYR A 188 11.36 3.57 -15.17
CA TYR A 188 10.75 2.24 -15.27
C TYR A 188 11.37 1.36 -16.35
N ALA A 189 11.68 1.93 -17.51
CA ALA A 189 12.36 1.20 -18.58
C ALA A 189 13.70 0.61 -18.11
N ASP A 190 14.46 1.35 -17.30
CA ASP A 190 15.72 0.87 -16.73
C ASP A 190 15.47 -0.22 -15.68
N VAL A 191 14.49 -0.04 -14.80
CA VAL A 191 14.11 -1.09 -13.83
C VAL A 191 13.75 -2.38 -14.56
N VAL A 192 12.85 -2.32 -15.56
CA VAL A 192 12.47 -3.48 -16.37
C VAL A 192 13.70 -4.12 -17.03
N ASN A 193 14.60 -3.30 -17.58
CA ASN A 193 15.82 -3.79 -18.22
C ASN A 193 16.67 -4.65 -17.26
N GLN A 194 16.78 -4.29 -15.95
CA GLN A 194 17.55 -5.09 -14.99
C GLN A 194 17.00 -6.51 -14.86
N PHE A 195 15.67 -6.68 -14.86
CA PHE A 195 15.06 -8.01 -14.84
C PHE A 195 15.33 -8.80 -16.12
N LEU A 196 15.16 -8.15 -17.29
CA LEU A 196 15.35 -8.81 -18.59
C LEU A 196 16.79 -9.20 -18.83
N MET A 197 17.76 -8.34 -18.43
CA MET A 197 19.19 -8.63 -18.57
C MET A 197 19.62 -9.76 -17.65
N ALA A 198 19.16 -9.77 -16.39
CA ALA A 198 19.44 -10.87 -15.47
C ALA A 198 18.90 -12.20 -16.05
N ALA A 199 17.68 -12.22 -16.56
CA ALA A 199 17.14 -13.42 -17.21
C ALA A 199 17.98 -13.86 -18.40
N ARG A 200 18.36 -12.93 -19.30
CA ARG A 200 19.16 -13.22 -20.50
C ARG A 200 20.50 -13.85 -20.15
N HIS A 201 21.21 -13.28 -19.18
CA HIS A 201 22.56 -13.72 -18.85
C HIS A 201 22.60 -14.98 -18.01
N THR A 202 21.63 -15.20 -17.13
CA THR A 202 21.67 -16.30 -16.16
C THR A 202 20.84 -17.51 -16.52
N TYR A 203 19.96 -17.42 -17.54
CA TYR A 203 19.13 -18.56 -17.94
C TYR A 203 19.96 -19.65 -18.61
N ASP A 204 19.91 -20.84 -18.00
CA ASP A 204 20.49 -22.09 -18.53
C ASP A 204 19.41 -22.92 -19.18
N ALA A 205 19.39 -22.97 -20.50
CA ALA A 205 18.41 -23.70 -21.28
C ALA A 205 18.50 -25.23 -21.09
N LYS A 206 19.67 -25.76 -20.74
CA LYS A 206 19.90 -27.19 -20.56
C LYS A 206 19.15 -27.75 -19.34
N ASN A 207 19.21 -27.01 -18.22
CA ASN A 207 18.55 -27.39 -16.97
C ASN A 207 17.20 -26.68 -16.78
N ASP A 208 16.85 -25.75 -17.67
CA ASP A 208 15.68 -24.89 -17.56
C ASP A 208 15.63 -24.18 -16.20
N LEU A 209 16.72 -23.52 -15.81
CA LEU A 209 16.88 -22.80 -14.55
C LEU A 209 17.67 -21.51 -14.75
N TYR A 210 17.62 -20.62 -13.75
CA TYR A 210 18.47 -19.44 -13.69
C TYR A 210 19.68 -19.73 -12.80
N ARG A 211 20.88 -19.44 -13.29
CA ARG A 211 22.13 -19.60 -12.58
C ARG A 211 22.30 -18.47 -11.54
N HIS A 212 23.14 -18.69 -10.51
CA HIS A 212 23.38 -17.70 -9.45
C HIS A 212 23.81 -16.34 -10.02
N ALA A 213 24.75 -16.36 -10.95
CA ALA A 213 25.28 -15.17 -11.60
C ALA A 213 25.86 -15.47 -12.99
N CYS A 214 26.21 -14.39 -13.71
CA CYS A 214 26.97 -14.43 -14.95
C CYS A 214 28.07 -13.37 -14.92
N ASP A 215 29.30 -13.75 -15.29
CA ASP A 215 30.34 -12.81 -15.70
C ASP A 215 30.25 -12.59 -17.21
N VAL A 216 29.72 -11.45 -17.63
CA VAL A 216 29.53 -11.11 -19.04
C VAL A 216 30.86 -11.05 -19.79
N SER A 217 31.96 -10.75 -19.08
CA SER A 217 33.30 -10.74 -19.65
C SER A 217 33.92 -12.14 -19.82
N ARG A 218 33.39 -13.16 -19.15
CA ARG A 218 33.86 -14.57 -19.14
C ARG A 218 35.31 -14.74 -18.66
N LYS A 219 35.79 -13.84 -17.80
CA LYS A 219 37.19 -13.83 -17.31
C LYS A 219 37.30 -14.40 -15.91
N GLU A 220 36.19 -14.45 -15.18
CA GLU A 220 36.18 -14.97 -13.82
C GLU A 220 36.37 -16.50 -13.81
N ARG A 221 37.20 -17.00 -12.91
CA ARG A 221 37.50 -18.44 -12.80
C ARG A 221 36.32 -19.32 -12.43
N TRP A 222 35.31 -18.74 -11.76
CA TRP A 222 34.09 -19.43 -11.39
C TRP A 222 33.07 -19.51 -12.54
N ALA A 223 33.27 -18.73 -13.58
CA ALA A 223 32.35 -18.62 -14.71
C ALA A 223 32.67 -19.68 -15.78
N ASP A 224 31.63 -20.22 -16.36
CA ASP A 224 31.77 -21.06 -17.55
C ASP A 224 32.40 -20.23 -18.69
N PRO A 225 33.48 -20.71 -19.33
CA PRO A 225 34.22 -19.92 -20.30
C PRO A 225 33.48 -19.65 -21.61
N VAL A 226 32.38 -20.38 -21.87
CA VAL A 226 31.57 -20.22 -23.08
C VAL A 226 30.37 -19.31 -22.80
N THR A 227 29.66 -19.53 -21.71
CA THR A 227 28.43 -18.81 -21.37
C THR A 227 28.63 -17.65 -20.42
N GLY A 228 29.69 -17.66 -19.61
CA GLY A 228 29.91 -16.71 -18.52
C GLY A 228 29.09 -17.03 -17.25
N GLN A 229 28.25 -18.04 -17.29
CA GLN A 229 27.36 -18.41 -16.20
C GLN A 229 28.10 -19.11 -15.06
N SER A 230 27.58 -18.98 -13.84
CA SER A 230 28.00 -19.81 -12.71
C SER A 230 27.60 -21.28 -12.91
N LEU A 231 28.32 -22.20 -12.26
CA LEU A 231 28.15 -23.63 -12.47
C LEU A 231 26.81 -24.18 -12.01
N HIS A 232 26.21 -23.58 -10.97
CA HIS A 232 25.00 -24.06 -10.33
C HIS A 232 23.92 -22.99 -10.17
N SER A 233 22.67 -23.48 -9.99
CA SER A 233 21.51 -22.67 -9.64
C SER A 233 21.33 -22.69 -8.12
N TRP A 234 21.80 -21.64 -7.45
CA TRP A 234 21.68 -21.53 -6.00
C TRP A 234 20.23 -21.14 -5.62
N GLY A 235 19.63 -21.89 -4.67
CA GLY A 235 18.24 -21.70 -4.27
C GLY A 235 17.92 -20.29 -3.81
N ARG A 236 18.79 -19.69 -2.97
CA ARG A 236 18.60 -18.33 -2.49
C ARG A 236 18.71 -17.29 -3.61
N ALA A 237 19.59 -17.44 -4.56
CA ALA A 237 19.70 -16.50 -5.68
C ALA A 237 18.40 -16.48 -6.51
N MET A 238 17.85 -17.65 -6.84
CA MET A 238 16.55 -17.74 -7.48
C MET A 238 15.42 -17.22 -6.58
N GLY A 239 15.51 -17.42 -5.27
CA GLY A 239 14.58 -16.87 -4.28
C GLY A 239 14.58 -15.33 -4.28
N TRP A 240 15.76 -14.72 -4.27
CA TRP A 240 15.89 -13.27 -4.41
C TRP A 240 15.24 -12.76 -5.69
N TYR A 241 15.50 -13.43 -6.81
CA TYR A 241 14.96 -13.02 -8.09
C TYR A 241 13.43 -13.14 -8.12
N ALA A 242 12.87 -14.20 -7.57
CA ALA A 242 11.42 -14.37 -7.44
C ALA A 242 10.77 -13.27 -6.56
N MET A 243 11.40 -12.93 -5.42
CA MET A 243 10.94 -11.83 -4.56
C MET A 243 11.05 -10.48 -5.28
N ALA A 244 12.11 -10.26 -6.06
CA ALA A 244 12.29 -9.02 -6.79
C ALA A 244 11.10 -8.73 -7.72
N PHE A 245 10.57 -9.75 -8.42
CA PHE A 245 9.40 -9.57 -9.29
C PHE A 245 8.19 -9.09 -8.52
N VAL A 246 7.81 -9.79 -7.45
CA VAL A 246 6.58 -9.46 -6.72
C VAL A 246 6.67 -8.13 -5.97
N ASP A 247 7.88 -7.71 -5.60
CA ASP A 247 8.08 -6.43 -4.91
C ASP A 247 8.18 -5.25 -5.90
N ALA A 248 8.78 -5.44 -7.08
CA ALA A 248 8.89 -4.38 -8.07
C ALA A 248 7.60 -4.17 -8.88
N LEU A 249 6.87 -5.25 -9.21
CA LEU A 249 5.63 -5.17 -9.99
C LEU A 249 4.51 -4.38 -9.30
N ASP A 250 4.57 -4.21 -7.98
CA ASP A 250 3.66 -3.34 -7.23
C ASP A 250 3.78 -1.85 -7.64
N PHE A 251 4.95 -1.46 -8.17
CA PHE A 251 5.28 -0.07 -8.48
C PHE A 251 5.44 0.21 -9.98
N ILE A 252 5.55 -0.83 -10.80
CA ILE A 252 5.70 -0.68 -12.26
C ILE A 252 4.31 -0.59 -12.89
N PRO A 253 3.99 0.49 -13.64
CA PRO A 253 2.69 0.64 -14.29
C PRO A 253 2.34 -0.53 -15.22
N GLU A 254 1.05 -0.88 -15.31
CA GLU A 254 0.59 -2.00 -16.13
C GLU A 254 0.93 -1.83 -17.61
N GLN A 255 0.93 -0.59 -18.09
CA GLN A 255 1.22 -0.22 -19.48
C GLN A 255 2.73 -0.03 -19.75
N GLU A 256 3.61 -0.25 -18.79
CA GLU A 256 5.05 -0.09 -18.99
C GLU A 256 5.59 -1.12 -19.95
N ALA A 257 6.36 -0.66 -20.92
CA ALA A 257 6.97 -1.54 -21.93
C ALA A 257 7.89 -2.59 -21.27
N GLY A 258 7.65 -3.86 -21.60
CA GLY A 258 8.41 -5.00 -21.05
C GLY A 258 7.88 -5.54 -19.71
N ARG A 259 6.85 -4.94 -19.08
CA ARG A 259 6.19 -5.50 -17.89
C ARG A 259 5.62 -6.90 -18.17
N ASP A 260 5.02 -7.11 -19.35
CA ASP A 260 4.54 -8.45 -19.76
C ASP A 260 5.69 -9.45 -19.86
N SER A 261 6.86 -9.04 -20.34
CA SER A 261 8.06 -9.91 -20.34
C SER A 261 8.51 -10.27 -18.93
N MET A 262 8.40 -9.33 -17.98
CA MET A 262 8.65 -9.65 -16.56
C MET A 262 7.67 -10.70 -16.04
N LEU A 263 6.38 -10.58 -16.34
CA LEU A 263 5.37 -11.56 -15.95
C LEU A 263 5.63 -12.94 -16.59
N ILE A 264 6.04 -13.00 -17.85
CA ILE A 264 6.43 -14.26 -18.51
C ILE A 264 7.61 -14.91 -17.78
N ILE A 265 8.64 -14.14 -17.43
CA ILE A 265 9.80 -14.66 -16.71
C ILE A 265 9.38 -15.14 -15.31
N PHE A 266 8.56 -14.38 -14.60
CA PHE A 266 8.10 -14.78 -13.27
C PHE A 266 7.23 -16.05 -13.30
N ASN A 267 6.33 -16.19 -14.29
CA ASN A 267 5.58 -17.42 -14.51
C ASN A 267 6.49 -18.62 -14.80
N LYS A 268 7.59 -18.41 -15.54
CA LYS A 268 8.60 -19.43 -15.78
C LYS A 268 9.29 -19.85 -14.47
N ILE A 269 9.69 -18.87 -13.62
CA ILE A 269 10.26 -19.15 -12.29
C ILE A 269 9.26 -19.93 -11.43
N ALA A 270 7.99 -19.55 -11.40
CA ALA A 270 6.95 -20.25 -10.65
C ALA A 270 6.81 -21.71 -11.10
N SER A 271 6.89 -21.96 -12.41
CA SER A 271 6.87 -23.33 -12.98
C SER A 271 8.10 -24.15 -12.55
N GLN A 272 9.30 -23.54 -12.60
CA GLN A 272 10.54 -24.18 -12.15
C GLN A 272 10.49 -24.49 -10.66
N VAL A 273 10.06 -23.55 -9.82
CA VAL A 273 9.89 -23.71 -8.38
C VAL A 273 8.89 -24.83 -8.07
N LYS A 274 7.77 -24.91 -8.78
CA LYS A 274 6.81 -26.01 -8.65
C LYS A 274 7.45 -27.37 -8.98
N ARG A 275 8.20 -27.45 -10.07
CA ARG A 275 8.87 -28.68 -10.52
C ARG A 275 9.92 -29.18 -9.54
N LEU A 276 10.63 -28.27 -8.89
CA LEU A 276 11.74 -28.55 -7.96
C LEU A 276 11.30 -28.73 -6.51
N GLN A 277 10.02 -28.57 -6.21
CA GLN A 277 9.51 -28.74 -4.85
C GLN A 277 9.63 -30.21 -4.41
N ASP A 278 10.36 -30.46 -3.33
CA ASP A 278 10.46 -31.81 -2.75
C ASP A 278 9.07 -32.38 -2.42
N ALA A 279 8.81 -33.56 -2.96
CA ALA A 279 7.48 -34.18 -2.89
C ALA A 279 7.06 -34.53 -1.45
N LYS A 280 8.01 -34.85 -0.58
CA LYS A 280 7.77 -35.33 0.80
C LYS A 280 7.59 -34.18 1.76
N THR A 281 8.44 -33.14 1.65
CA THR A 281 8.49 -32.03 2.62
C THR A 281 7.81 -30.77 2.15
N GLY A 282 7.71 -30.57 0.83
CA GLY A 282 7.25 -29.32 0.23
C GLY A 282 8.29 -28.20 0.18
N LEU A 283 9.54 -28.50 0.50
CA LEU A 283 10.65 -27.55 0.60
C LEU A 283 11.56 -27.60 -0.62
N TRP A 284 12.60 -26.77 -0.65
CA TRP A 284 13.57 -26.70 -1.75
C TRP A 284 15.01 -26.84 -1.25
N TYR A 285 15.83 -27.41 -2.10
CA TYR A 285 17.22 -27.68 -1.82
C TYR A 285 18.13 -26.43 -1.98
N GLN A 286 19.26 -26.43 -1.30
CA GLN A 286 20.30 -25.39 -1.38
C GLN A 286 20.77 -25.20 -2.84
N VAL A 287 21.05 -26.31 -3.55
CA VAL A 287 21.47 -26.30 -4.95
C VAL A 287 20.37 -26.95 -5.78
N LEU A 288 19.66 -26.14 -6.56
CA LEU A 288 18.40 -26.54 -7.21
C LEU A 288 18.61 -27.51 -8.37
N ASP A 289 19.65 -27.34 -9.15
CA ASP A 289 20.01 -28.24 -10.25
C ASP A 289 20.67 -29.56 -9.80
N LYS A 290 20.80 -29.73 -8.46
CA LYS A 290 21.34 -30.91 -7.78
C LYS A 290 20.40 -31.43 -6.69
N SER A 291 19.10 -31.26 -6.88
CA SER A 291 18.09 -31.71 -5.91
C SER A 291 18.21 -33.21 -5.65
N GLY A 292 18.35 -33.59 -4.36
CA GLY A 292 18.47 -35.00 -3.96
C GLY A 292 19.87 -35.61 -4.07
N GLU A 293 20.87 -34.90 -4.59
CA GLU A 293 22.25 -35.37 -4.64
C GLU A 293 22.86 -35.42 -3.22
N PRO A 294 23.82 -36.36 -2.99
CA PRO A 294 24.48 -36.51 -1.68
C PRO A 294 25.08 -35.20 -1.17
N GLY A 295 24.84 -34.89 0.10
CA GLY A 295 25.30 -33.66 0.75
C GLY A 295 24.42 -32.43 0.54
N ASN A 296 23.56 -32.40 -0.46
CA ASN A 296 22.61 -31.32 -0.63
C ASN A 296 21.52 -31.37 0.45
N TYR A 297 21.06 -30.22 0.90
CA TYR A 297 20.09 -30.13 1.99
C TYR A 297 18.94 -29.18 1.67
N LEU A 298 17.78 -29.41 2.29
CA LEU A 298 16.64 -28.53 2.24
C LEU A 298 16.98 -27.25 3.02
N GLU A 299 16.83 -26.09 2.36
CA GLU A 299 17.34 -24.82 2.85
C GLU A 299 16.18 -23.85 3.14
N SER A 300 16.24 -23.18 4.30
CA SER A 300 15.09 -22.42 4.80
C SER A 300 14.91 -21.07 4.10
N SER A 301 15.97 -20.37 3.73
CA SER A 301 15.84 -19.03 3.15
C SER A 301 15.21 -19.09 1.76
N CYS A 302 15.71 -19.95 0.87
CA CYS A 302 15.11 -20.10 -0.46
C CYS A 302 13.67 -20.60 -0.37
N SER A 303 13.39 -21.53 0.57
CA SER A 303 12.04 -22.03 0.77
C SER A 303 11.07 -20.92 1.23
N ALA A 304 11.48 -20.05 2.15
CA ALA A 304 10.69 -18.92 2.60
C ALA A 304 10.47 -17.88 1.49
N MET A 305 11.51 -17.59 0.70
CA MET A 305 11.44 -16.67 -0.44
C MET A 305 10.48 -17.15 -1.52
N PHE A 306 10.55 -18.42 -1.90
CA PHE A 306 9.63 -19.01 -2.88
C PHE A 306 8.19 -19.01 -2.38
N VAL A 307 7.97 -19.36 -1.10
CA VAL A 307 6.64 -19.35 -0.49
C VAL A 307 6.05 -17.92 -0.54
N TYR A 308 6.81 -16.91 -0.13
CA TYR A 308 6.36 -15.52 -0.19
C TYR A 308 6.04 -15.09 -1.62
N ALA A 309 6.97 -15.32 -2.55
CA ALA A 309 6.80 -14.91 -3.95
C ALA A 309 5.59 -15.59 -4.61
N LEU A 310 5.35 -16.87 -4.33
CA LEU A 310 4.20 -17.60 -4.87
C LEU A 310 2.88 -17.10 -4.26
N PHE A 311 2.81 -16.92 -2.94
CA PHE A 311 1.59 -16.40 -2.30
C PHE A 311 1.24 -15.01 -2.82
N LYS A 312 2.19 -14.07 -2.79
CA LYS A 312 1.97 -12.70 -3.26
C LYS A 312 1.69 -12.67 -4.76
N GLY A 313 2.41 -13.46 -5.55
CA GLY A 313 2.20 -13.57 -6.99
C GLY A 313 0.79 -14.03 -7.37
N VAL A 314 0.25 -15.03 -6.65
CA VAL A 314 -1.13 -15.49 -6.83
C VAL A 314 -2.12 -14.40 -6.39
N ARG A 315 -1.91 -13.80 -5.22
CA ARG A 315 -2.82 -12.77 -4.70
C ARG A 315 -2.90 -11.55 -5.61
N MET A 316 -1.78 -11.13 -6.19
CA MET A 316 -1.71 -9.98 -7.10
C MET A 316 -2.10 -10.33 -8.56
N GLY A 317 -2.39 -11.60 -8.85
CA GLY A 317 -2.72 -12.03 -10.21
C GLY A 317 -1.52 -12.08 -11.16
N TYR A 318 -0.29 -12.06 -10.65
CA TYR A 318 0.92 -12.13 -11.48
C TYR A 318 1.19 -13.54 -12.00
N ILE A 319 0.75 -14.56 -11.28
CA ILE A 319 0.81 -15.98 -11.65
C ILE A 319 -0.53 -16.66 -11.40
N ASP A 320 -0.76 -17.80 -12.08
CA ASP A 320 -2.00 -18.56 -12.00
C ASP A 320 -2.27 -19.10 -10.58
N LYS A 321 -3.55 -19.11 -10.21
CA LYS A 321 -4.01 -19.60 -8.89
C LYS A 321 -3.64 -21.05 -8.59
N SER A 322 -3.30 -21.88 -9.58
CA SER A 322 -2.84 -23.26 -9.36
C SER A 322 -1.54 -23.34 -8.55
N TYR A 323 -0.74 -22.28 -8.54
CA TYR A 323 0.47 -22.19 -7.72
C TYR A 323 0.21 -22.00 -6.22
N LEU A 324 -1.03 -21.68 -5.83
CA LEU A 324 -1.39 -21.52 -4.42
C LEU A 324 -1.12 -22.81 -3.61
N ASN A 325 -1.41 -23.98 -4.17
CA ASN A 325 -1.16 -25.25 -3.49
C ASN A 325 0.34 -25.53 -3.28
N VAL A 326 1.20 -25.06 -4.19
CA VAL A 326 2.66 -25.15 -4.05
C VAL A 326 3.12 -24.27 -2.87
N ALA A 327 2.63 -23.03 -2.79
CA ALA A 327 2.92 -22.11 -1.69
C ALA A 327 2.45 -22.67 -0.34
N ILE A 328 1.21 -23.16 -0.27
CA ILE A 328 0.63 -23.76 0.95
C ILE A 328 1.46 -24.96 1.43
N LYS A 329 1.82 -25.86 0.51
CA LYS A 329 2.65 -27.02 0.83
C LYS A 329 4.02 -26.60 1.34
N GLY A 330 4.65 -25.62 0.68
CA GLY A 330 5.94 -25.06 1.10
C GLY A 330 5.86 -24.42 2.49
N TYR A 331 4.86 -23.58 2.74
CA TYR A 331 4.68 -22.93 4.04
C TYR A 331 4.49 -23.94 5.19
N LYS A 332 3.63 -24.95 4.99
CA LYS A 332 3.46 -26.03 5.97
C LYS A 332 4.75 -26.82 6.15
N GLY A 333 5.52 -27.03 5.08
CA GLY A 333 6.84 -27.65 5.13
C GLY A 333 7.82 -26.85 6.00
N ILE A 334 7.87 -25.53 5.87
CA ILE A 334 8.69 -24.62 6.70
C ILE A 334 8.29 -24.78 8.17
N LEU A 335 7.01 -24.62 8.48
CA LEU A 335 6.51 -24.73 9.86
C LEU A 335 6.88 -26.07 10.52
N LYS A 336 6.84 -27.17 9.76
CA LYS A 336 7.10 -28.51 10.27
C LYS A 336 8.59 -28.82 10.43
N ASN A 337 9.46 -28.32 9.53
CA ASN A 337 10.83 -28.81 9.42
C ASN A 337 11.89 -27.76 9.81
N PHE A 338 11.54 -26.46 9.83
CA PHE A 338 12.49 -25.39 10.07
C PHE A 338 12.14 -24.53 11.28
N ILE A 339 10.89 -24.58 11.76
CA ILE A 339 10.48 -23.78 12.91
C ILE A 339 10.63 -24.57 14.19
N GLU A 340 11.33 -24.00 15.14
CA GLU A 340 11.46 -24.44 16.52
C GLU A 340 10.89 -23.40 17.45
N VAL A 341 10.22 -23.85 18.51
CA VAL A 341 9.63 -22.96 19.54
C VAL A 341 10.10 -23.44 20.90
N ASP A 342 10.74 -22.56 21.64
CA ASP A 342 11.22 -22.87 22.99
C ASP A 342 10.11 -22.85 24.05
N LYS A 343 10.48 -23.11 25.31
CA LYS A 343 9.55 -23.10 26.46
C LYS A 343 8.88 -21.76 26.72
N ASP A 344 9.53 -20.66 26.36
CA ASP A 344 9.06 -19.28 26.53
C ASP A 344 8.30 -18.77 25.29
N GLY A 345 8.11 -19.62 24.29
CA GLY A 345 7.36 -19.33 23.06
C GLY A 345 8.18 -18.64 21.97
N VAL A 346 9.49 -18.41 22.22
CA VAL A 346 10.40 -17.77 21.25
C VAL A 346 10.59 -18.67 20.06
N VAL A 347 10.37 -18.14 18.87
CA VAL A 347 10.39 -18.85 17.59
C VAL A 347 11.76 -18.72 16.95
N SER A 348 12.31 -19.82 16.51
CA SER A 348 13.53 -19.88 15.71
C SER A 348 13.25 -20.53 14.35
N ILE A 349 13.87 -19.97 13.28
CA ILE A 349 13.94 -20.60 11.97
C ILE A 349 15.35 -21.16 11.76
N THR A 350 15.44 -22.44 11.46
CA THR A 350 16.72 -23.19 11.38
C THR A 350 17.11 -23.45 9.93
N ARG A 351 18.32 -23.99 9.70
CA ARG A 351 18.82 -24.51 8.42
C ARG A 351 18.93 -23.48 7.29
N ALA A 352 19.27 -22.24 7.63
CA ALA A 352 19.61 -21.23 6.63
C ALA A 352 21.11 -21.31 6.28
N CYS A 353 21.45 -21.29 5.01
CA CYS A 353 22.81 -21.02 4.55
C CYS A 353 23.23 -19.63 5.01
N ALA A 354 24.36 -19.49 5.71
CA ALA A 354 24.80 -18.18 6.22
C ALA A 354 25.05 -17.20 5.07
N VAL A 355 25.94 -17.54 4.16
CA VAL A 355 26.17 -16.76 2.95
C VAL A 355 26.86 -17.61 1.90
N ALA A 356 26.43 -17.52 0.64
CA ALA A 356 27.18 -18.00 -0.50
C ALA A 356 27.43 -16.85 -1.49
N GLY A 357 28.47 -17.00 -2.29
CA GLY A 357 28.84 -16.00 -3.28
C GLY A 357 29.86 -16.58 -4.25
N LEU A 358 30.44 -15.77 -5.12
CA LEU A 358 31.35 -16.19 -6.17
C LEU A 358 32.61 -15.33 -6.16
N GLY A 359 33.76 -15.91 -6.45
CA GLY A 359 35.02 -15.19 -6.51
C GLY A 359 35.41 -14.50 -5.21
N GLY A 360 36.05 -13.35 -5.31
CA GLY A 360 36.48 -12.51 -4.20
C GLY A 360 37.82 -12.89 -3.60
N LYS A 361 38.25 -12.18 -2.54
CA LYS A 361 39.56 -12.32 -1.91
C LYS A 361 39.84 -13.75 -1.39
N ASN A 362 38.85 -14.32 -0.70
CA ASN A 362 38.81 -15.73 -0.32
C ASN A 362 38.04 -16.47 -1.40
N TYR A 363 38.73 -16.89 -2.43
CA TYR A 363 38.11 -17.39 -3.64
C TYR A 363 36.99 -18.42 -3.39
N ARG A 364 35.80 -18.10 -3.84
CA ARG A 364 34.60 -18.93 -3.77
C ARG A 364 34.34 -19.54 -5.14
N SER A 365 34.51 -20.84 -5.24
CA SER A 365 34.47 -21.57 -6.52
C SER A 365 33.07 -21.57 -7.18
N GLY A 366 32.02 -21.57 -6.39
CA GLY A 366 30.68 -21.77 -6.88
C GLY A 366 30.41 -23.16 -7.45
N ASP A 367 31.27 -24.13 -7.15
CA ASP A 367 31.02 -25.54 -7.44
C ASP A 367 30.07 -26.18 -6.42
N TYR A 368 29.70 -27.41 -6.63
CA TYR A 368 28.76 -28.12 -5.77
C TYR A 368 29.25 -28.24 -4.33
N ASP A 369 30.50 -28.67 -4.17
CA ASP A 369 31.12 -28.86 -2.85
C ASP A 369 31.18 -27.55 -2.06
N TYR A 370 31.46 -26.43 -2.72
CA TYR A 370 31.41 -25.13 -2.10
C TYR A 370 30.02 -24.82 -1.51
N TYR A 371 28.95 -24.97 -2.30
CA TYR A 371 27.62 -24.63 -1.83
C TYR A 371 27.10 -25.50 -0.68
N ILE A 372 27.38 -26.80 -0.70
CA ILE A 372 26.90 -27.75 0.33
C ILE A 372 27.68 -27.66 1.64
N ASN A 373 28.89 -27.11 1.60
CA ASN A 373 29.76 -26.95 2.78
C ASN A 373 29.72 -25.55 3.38
N GLU A 374 28.91 -24.62 2.84
CA GLU A 374 28.71 -23.33 3.45
C GLU A 374 28.03 -23.46 4.82
N THR A 375 28.42 -22.58 5.74
CA THR A 375 27.92 -22.59 7.11
C THR A 375 26.39 -22.50 7.16
N ILE A 376 25.77 -23.42 7.90
CA ILE A 376 24.33 -23.41 8.19
C ILE A 376 24.13 -22.74 9.56
N ARG A 377 23.17 -21.81 9.65
CA ARG A 377 22.83 -21.15 10.91
C ARG A 377 21.32 -20.99 11.10
N SER A 378 20.90 -20.74 12.33
CA SER A 378 19.51 -20.42 12.68
C SER A 378 19.31 -18.89 12.72
N ASN A 379 18.08 -18.44 12.56
CA ASN A 379 17.66 -17.04 12.66
C ASN A 379 18.45 -16.09 11.74
N ASP A 380 18.80 -16.60 10.56
CA ASP A 380 19.40 -15.76 9.54
C ASP A 380 18.37 -14.79 8.97
N PRO A 381 18.62 -13.47 8.90
CA PRO A 381 17.67 -12.48 8.35
C PRO A 381 17.16 -12.83 6.96
N LYS A 382 17.95 -13.53 6.15
CA LYS A 382 17.58 -13.96 4.81
C LYS A 382 16.56 -15.12 4.80
N ALA A 383 16.33 -15.74 5.96
CA ALA A 383 15.25 -16.68 6.19
C ALA A 383 14.12 -16.04 7.01
N VAL A 384 14.47 -15.25 8.04
CA VAL A 384 13.52 -14.57 8.94
C VAL A 384 12.62 -13.61 8.18
N GLY A 385 13.18 -12.66 7.43
CA GLY A 385 12.39 -11.68 6.67
C GLY A 385 11.38 -12.33 5.71
N PRO A 386 11.81 -13.21 4.80
CA PRO A 386 10.90 -13.91 3.90
C PRO A 386 9.89 -14.81 4.63
N PHE A 387 10.24 -15.42 5.77
CA PHE A 387 9.29 -16.17 6.58
C PHE A 387 8.19 -15.26 7.16
N ILE A 388 8.55 -14.08 7.66
CA ILE A 388 7.58 -13.07 8.14
C ILE A 388 6.64 -12.69 6.99
N LEU A 389 7.18 -12.34 5.81
CA LEU A 389 6.40 -11.95 4.63
C LEU A 389 5.48 -13.09 4.15
N GLY A 390 6.00 -14.31 4.07
CA GLY A 390 5.21 -15.50 3.71
C GLY A 390 4.12 -15.82 4.73
N SER A 391 4.39 -15.59 6.03
CA SER A 391 3.40 -15.74 7.10
C SER A 391 2.27 -14.72 6.99
N LEU A 392 2.59 -13.45 6.68
CA LEU A 392 1.58 -12.42 6.43
C LEU A 392 0.64 -12.79 5.26
N GLU A 393 1.20 -13.32 4.16
CA GLU A 393 0.37 -13.78 3.04
C GLU A 393 -0.48 -15.01 3.41
N TRP A 394 0.06 -15.94 4.19
CA TRP A 394 -0.70 -17.07 4.74
C TRP A 394 -1.83 -16.60 5.66
N GLU A 395 -1.57 -15.64 6.53
CA GLU A 395 -2.55 -15.06 7.44
C GLU A 395 -3.68 -14.35 6.69
N ARG A 396 -3.36 -13.63 5.61
CA ARG A 396 -4.36 -13.06 4.67
C ARG A 396 -5.24 -14.16 4.06
N LEU A 397 -4.62 -15.24 3.58
CA LEU A 397 -5.35 -16.37 2.99
C LEU A 397 -6.25 -17.08 4.01
N GLN A 398 -5.80 -17.25 5.27
CA GLN A 398 -6.61 -17.86 6.32
C GLN A 398 -7.82 -17.00 6.70
N GLN A 399 -7.66 -15.69 6.72
CA GLN A 399 -8.76 -14.77 6.98
C GLN A 399 -9.84 -14.89 5.88
N VAL A 400 -9.45 -14.89 4.62
CA VAL A 400 -10.36 -15.10 3.48
C VAL A 400 -11.05 -16.47 3.59
N LYS A 401 -10.33 -17.54 3.90
CA LYS A 401 -10.92 -18.88 4.09
C LYS A 401 -11.91 -18.90 5.24
N LYS A 402 -11.59 -18.28 6.38
CA LYS A 402 -12.48 -18.19 7.52
C LYS A 402 -13.78 -17.47 7.15
N VAL A 403 -13.69 -16.41 6.36
CA VAL A 403 -14.87 -15.71 5.83
C VAL A 403 -15.72 -16.62 4.94
N ILE A 404 -15.10 -17.37 4.02
CA ILE A 404 -15.78 -18.33 3.15
C ILE A 404 -16.43 -19.48 3.97
N GLU A 405 -15.74 -20.04 4.94
CA GLU A 405 -16.27 -21.08 5.83
C GLU A 405 -17.46 -20.57 6.65
N VAL A 406 -17.37 -19.33 7.14
CA VAL A 406 -18.48 -18.64 7.82
C VAL A 406 -19.68 -18.51 6.89
N SER A 407 -19.48 -18.13 5.63
CA SER A 407 -20.56 -17.98 4.65
C SER A 407 -21.20 -19.31 4.25
N ASN A 408 -20.48 -20.42 4.31
CA ASN A 408 -20.98 -21.75 3.93
C ASN A 408 -21.61 -22.53 5.10
N SER A 409 -21.49 -22.04 6.33
CA SER A 409 -22.03 -22.69 7.52
C SER A 409 -23.48 -22.26 7.74
N ALA A 410 -24.43 -23.17 7.58
CA ALA A 410 -25.85 -22.94 7.82
C ALA A 410 -26.19 -22.50 9.27
N ALA A 411 -25.24 -22.54 10.19
CA ALA A 411 -25.39 -22.17 11.59
C ALA A 411 -24.89 -20.76 11.95
N ARG A 412 -24.33 -20.01 10.99
CA ARG A 412 -23.78 -18.67 11.28
C ARG A 412 -24.75 -17.59 10.90
N GLN A 413 -25.29 -16.92 11.92
CA GLN A 413 -25.88 -15.59 11.73
C GLN A 413 -24.73 -14.62 11.43
N TYR A 414 -24.76 -14.00 10.25
CA TYR A 414 -23.93 -12.83 9.99
C TYR A 414 -24.36 -11.74 10.96
N LYS A 415 -23.39 -11.05 11.56
CA LYS A 415 -23.69 -9.87 12.35
C LYS A 415 -24.33 -8.83 11.43
N ASP A 416 -25.41 -8.24 11.87
CA ASP A 416 -26.02 -7.06 11.24
C ASP A 416 -25.29 -5.76 11.61
N THR A 417 -24.39 -5.83 12.61
CA THR A 417 -23.53 -4.72 13.03
C THR A 417 -22.09 -5.21 13.21
N LEU A 418 -21.17 -4.57 12.51
CA LEU A 418 -19.71 -4.79 12.60
C LEU A 418 -19.07 -3.54 13.16
N VAL A 419 -18.07 -3.69 14.02
CA VAL A 419 -17.33 -2.58 14.62
C VAL A 419 -15.90 -2.54 14.07
N VAL A 420 -15.53 -1.42 13.48
CA VAL A 420 -14.16 -1.13 13.04
C VAL A 420 -13.49 -0.21 14.04
N ALA A 421 -12.34 -0.63 14.59
CA ALA A 421 -11.59 0.16 15.56
C ALA A 421 -10.08 -0.11 15.40
N ARG A 422 -9.29 0.93 15.13
CA ARG A 422 -7.83 0.80 14.94
C ARG A 422 -7.10 0.25 16.14
N ASP A 423 -7.57 0.55 17.34
CA ASP A 423 -6.99 0.06 18.60
C ASP A 423 -7.24 -1.43 18.86
N GLY A 424 -8.04 -2.08 18.02
CA GLY A 424 -8.40 -3.49 18.12
C GLY A 424 -9.54 -3.78 19.09
N SER A 425 -10.24 -2.76 19.59
CA SER A 425 -11.43 -2.91 20.44
C SER A 425 -12.70 -3.27 19.66
N GLY A 426 -12.63 -3.30 18.31
CA GLY A 426 -13.71 -3.69 17.42
C GLY A 426 -13.55 -5.10 16.85
N ASP A 427 -14.47 -5.47 15.95
CA ASP A 427 -14.41 -6.74 15.19
C ASP A 427 -13.26 -6.72 14.17
N TYR A 428 -12.94 -5.54 13.62
CA TYR A 428 -11.93 -5.31 12.58
C TYR A 428 -11.09 -4.06 12.88
N ARG A 429 -9.88 -3.98 12.32
CA ARG A 429 -9.00 -2.82 12.49
C ARG A 429 -9.02 -1.85 11.29
N SER A 430 -9.54 -2.30 10.16
CA SER A 430 -9.64 -1.50 8.93
C SER A 430 -10.99 -1.71 8.25
N LEU A 431 -11.38 -0.76 7.36
CA LEU A 431 -12.60 -0.89 6.57
C LEU A 431 -12.48 -2.02 5.55
N ASN A 432 -11.30 -2.17 4.92
CA ASN A 432 -11.07 -3.23 3.96
C ASN A 432 -11.26 -4.63 4.60
N GLU A 433 -10.78 -4.82 5.83
CA GLU A 433 -11.03 -6.05 6.58
C GLU A 433 -12.51 -6.27 6.92
N ALA A 434 -13.20 -5.20 7.31
CA ALA A 434 -14.63 -5.28 7.65
C ALA A 434 -15.49 -5.69 6.44
N MET A 435 -15.18 -5.20 5.25
CA MET A 435 -15.89 -5.56 4.02
C MET A 435 -15.76 -7.05 3.68
N GLU A 436 -14.61 -7.66 3.94
CA GLU A 436 -14.42 -9.11 3.79
C GLU A 436 -15.30 -9.95 4.74
N GLY A 437 -15.78 -9.34 5.82
CA GLY A 437 -16.71 -9.94 6.78
C GLY A 437 -18.19 -9.83 6.42
N ILE A 438 -18.54 -9.14 5.33
CA ILE A 438 -19.91 -8.92 4.91
C ILE A 438 -20.29 -9.89 3.77
N ARG A 439 -21.49 -10.48 3.84
CA ARG A 439 -22.00 -11.34 2.78
C ARG A 439 -22.28 -10.56 1.50
N ALA A 440 -22.01 -11.17 0.35
CA ALA A 440 -22.38 -10.59 -0.95
C ALA A 440 -23.89 -10.61 -1.20
N PHE A 441 -24.41 -9.61 -1.91
CA PHE A 441 -25.79 -9.50 -2.39
C PHE A 441 -26.85 -9.67 -1.29
N MET A 442 -26.69 -8.92 -0.17
CA MET A 442 -27.62 -9.00 0.95
C MET A 442 -28.99 -8.38 0.63
N ASP A 443 -30.04 -9.04 1.08
CA ASP A 443 -31.40 -8.56 1.10
C ASP A 443 -31.79 -7.88 2.43
N TYR A 444 -30.91 -7.86 3.40
CA TYR A 444 -31.03 -7.19 4.70
C TYR A 444 -29.96 -6.10 4.86
N LYS A 445 -30.15 -5.23 5.84
CA LYS A 445 -29.22 -4.12 6.13
C LYS A 445 -28.11 -4.54 7.09
N VAL A 446 -26.88 -4.12 6.80
CA VAL A 446 -25.73 -4.24 7.69
C VAL A 446 -25.21 -2.87 8.06
N THR A 447 -24.84 -2.69 9.32
CA THR A 447 -24.19 -1.47 9.82
C THR A 447 -22.71 -1.77 10.09
N VAL A 448 -21.82 -0.98 9.51
CA VAL A 448 -20.40 -0.93 9.84
C VAL A 448 -20.17 0.31 10.69
N PHE A 449 -20.08 0.13 12.00
CA PHE A 449 -19.77 1.21 12.94
C PHE A 449 -18.27 1.42 13.03
N ILE A 450 -17.82 2.65 12.76
CA ILE A 450 -16.40 2.99 12.67
C ILE A 450 -16.05 3.92 13.84
N LYS A 451 -15.23 3.46 14.77
CA LYS A 451 -14.77 4.27 15.88
C LYS A 451 -13.84 5.40 15.42
N ASN A 452 -13.74 6.44 16.25
CA ASN A 452 -12.83 7.56 16.00
C ASN A 452 -11.40 7.05 15.75
N GLY A 453 -10.75 7.60 14.74
CA GLY A 453 -9.41 7.22 14.32
C GLY A 453 -9.10 7.69 12.89
N LEU A 454 -7.81 7.71 12.58
CA LEU A 454 -7.31 7.99 11.23
C LEU A 454 -7.10 6.67 10.48
N TYR A 455 -7.94 6.38 9.52
CA TYR A 455 -7.89 5.18 8.65
C TYR A 455 -7.22 5.54 7.34
N LYS A 456 -5.88 5.39 7.28
CA LYS A 456 -5.13 5.65 6.03
C LYS A 456 -5.17 4.41 5.16
N GLU A 457 -6.20 4.31 4.33
CA GLU A 457 -6.42 3.20 3.42
C GLU A 457 -7.21 3.61 2.18
N LYS A 458 -6.90 3.00 1.03
CA LYS A 458 -7.77 3.07 -0.15
C LYS A 458 -8.85 2.03 0.00
N VAL A 459 -10.10 2.49 -0.01
CA VAL A 459 -11.27 1.63 0.21
C VAL A 459 -12.04 1.49 -1.09
N VAL A 460 -12.27 0.25 -1.52
CA VAL A 460 -13.19 -0.06 -2.61
C VAL A 460 -14.37 -0.82 -2.05
N ILE A 461 -15.56 -0.24 -2.15
CA ILE A 461 -16.82 -0.90 -1.80
C ILE A 461 -17.34 -1.55 -3.07
N PRO A 462 -17.19 -2.87 -3.22
CA PRO A 462 -17.42 -3.56 -4.48
C PRO A 462 -18.92 -3.65 -4.83
N SER A 463 -19.22 -3.86 -6.10
CA SER A 463 -20.60 -3.90 -6.64
C SER A 463 -21.49 -4.99 -6.03
N TRP A 464 -20.92 -6.03 -5.45
CA TRP A 464 -21.66 -7.07 -4.74
C TRP A 464 -22.06 -6.68 -3.30
N LEU A 465 -21.52 -5.59 -2.74
CA LEU A 465 -21.97 -5.02 -1.47
C LEU A 465 -23.21 -4.15 -1.69
N GLN A 466 -24.28 -4.48 -0.98
CA GLN A 466 -25.55 -3.77 -1.04
C GLN A 466 -26.13 -3.58 0.35
N ASN A 467 -26.93 -2.53 0.53
CA ASN A 467 -27.67 -2.27 1.78
C ASN A 467 -26.75 -2.17 3.02
N VAL A 468 -25.66 -1.43 2.92
CA VAL A 468 -24.71 -1.22 4.02
C VAL A 468 -24.71 0.24 4.47
N ASP A 469 -24.83 0.46 5.78
CA ASP A 469 -24.60 1.75 6.41
C ASP A 469 -23.19 1.78 7.03
N PHE A 470 -22.32 2.67 6.57
CA PHE A 470 -21.06 3.01 7.20
C PHE A 470 -21.26 4.20 8.12
N VAL A 471 -21.14 3.99 9.43
CA VAL A 471 -21.44 4.98 10.45
C VAL A 471 -20.21 5.29 11.29
N GLY A 472 -19.68 6.50 11.14
CA GLY A 472 -18.60 6.99 12.00
C GLY A 472 -19.11 7.39 13.38
N GLU A 473 -18.27 7.25 14.38
CA GLU A 473 -18.54 7.68 15.75
C GLU A 473 -18.68 9.21 15.84
N SER A 474 -17.88 9.96 15.08
CA SER A 474 -18.05 11.42 14.87
C SER A 474 -17.51 11.85 13.51
N ALA A 475 -18.13 12.86 12.90
CA ALA A 475 -17.73 13.35 11.58
C ALA A 475 -16.29 13.90 11.56
N GLU A 476 -15.85 14.53 12.64
CA GLU A 476 -14.54 15.18 12.76
C GLU A 476 -13.40 14.22 13.03
N ASN A 477 -13.66 13.12 13.74
CA ASN A 477 -12.60 12.26 14.26
C ASN A 477 -12.60 10.85 13.66
N THR A 478 -13.63 10.45 12.89
CA THR A 478 -13.63 9.23 12.09
C THR A 478 -13.18 9.58 10.67
N ILE A 479 -11.89 9.44 10.38
CA ILE A 479 -11.29 9.97 9.14
C ILE A 479 -10.75 8.82 8.29
N ILE A 480 -11.31 8.66 7.09
CA ILE A 480 -10.77 7.78 6.05
C ILE A 480 -9.97 8.67 5.10
N THR A 481 -8.66 8.44 4.99
CA THR A 481 -7.77 9.33 4.23
C THR A 481 -6.79 8.55 3.36
N TYR A 482 -6.42 9.16 2.22
CA TYR A 482 -5.31 8.73 1.38
C TYR A 482 -4.72 9.94 0.64
N ASP A 483 -3.59 9.75 -0.07
CA ASP A 483 -2.80 10.86 -0.63
C ASP A 483 -2.38 10.67 -2.09
N ASP A 484 -3.10 9.86 -2.86
CA ASP A 484 -2.86 9.69 -4.29
C ASP A 484 -3.31 10.92 -5.09
N HIS A 485 -2.54 11.32 -6.10
CA HIS A 485 -2.90 12.34 -7.07
C HIS A 485 -2.55 11.90 -8.52
N ALA A 486 -3.24 12.47 -9.51
CA ALA A 486 -3.19 12.01 -10.91
C ALA A 486 -1.79 11.98 -11.55
N ASN A 487 -0.86 12.78 -11.03
CA ASN A 487 0.50 12.87 -11.53
C ASN A 487 1.46 11.81 -10.96
N ILE A 488 1.05 11.05 -9.95
CA ILE A 488 1.81 9.89 -9.51
C ILE A 488 1.76 8.85 -10.63
N ASN A 489 2.89 8.60 -11.28
CA ASN A 489 3.01 7.64 -12.38
C ASN A 489 1.98 7.84 -13.51
N LYS A 490 1.48 9.06 -13.69
CA LYS A 490 0.40 9.35 -14.64
C LYS A 490 -0.81 8.43 -14.46
N MET A 491 -1.11 8.06 -13.21
CA MET A 491 -2.21 7.12 -12.92
C MET A 491 -3.58 7.66 -13.36
N GLY A 492 -3.69 8.97 -13.58
CA GLY A 492 -4.93 9.62 -14.00
C GLY A 492 -5.93 9.80 -12.85
N THR A 493 -6.91 10.70 -13.04
CA THR A 493 -7.87 11.14 -12.02
C THR A 493 -8.60 9.98 -11.35
N PHE A 494 -9.11 9.03 -12.12
CA PHE A 494 -10.03 7.99 -11.63
C PHE A 494 -9.39 6.91 -10.76
N ARG A 495 -8.08 6.89 -10.65
CA ARG A 495 -7.33 5.97 -9.78
C ARG A 495 -6.88 6.61 -8.46
N THR A 496 -7.13 7.90 -8.26
CA THR A 496 -6.63 8.65 -7.10
C THR A 496 -7.54 8.59 -5.88
N TYR A 497 -8.69 7.94 -5.97
CA TYR A 497 -9.71 7.92 -4.91
C TYR A 497 -9.17 7.42 -3.57
N THR A 498 -9.70 7.99 -2.51
CA THR A 498 -9.60 7.42 -1.17
C THR A 498 -10.67 6.36 -0.97
N VAL A 499 -11.93 6.70 -1.26
CA VAL A 499 -13.05 5.74 -1.21
C VAL A 499 -13.70 5.65 -2.58
N LYS A 500 -13.77 4.43 -3.15
CA LYS A 500 -14.55 4.11 -4.34
C LYS A 500 -15.78 3.28 -3.98
N VAL A 501 -16.95 3.68 -4.44
CA VAL A 501 -18.22 3.00 -4.15
C VAL A 501 -18.84 2.47 -5.43
N GLU A 502 -18.77 1.17 -5.63
CA GLU A 502 -19.41 0.46 -6.75
C GLU A 502 -20.72 -0.22 -6.31
N GLY A 503 -20.89 -0.41 -4.99
CA GLY A 503 -22.07 -1.01 -4.37
C GLY A 503 -23.29 -0.11 -4.44
N CYS A 504 -24.49 -0.70 -4.30
CA CYS A 504 -25.78 0.01 -4.37
C CYS A 504 -26.50 0.06 -3.01
N GLY A 505 -27.26 1.12 -2.75
CA GLY A 505 -28.01 1.27 -1.50
C GLY A 505 -27.08 1.43 -0.29
N ILE A 506 -25.97 2.13 -0.47
CA ILE A 506 -24.95 2.37 0.55
C ILE A 506 -25.19 3.73 1.19
N THR A 507 -25.10 3.78 2.52
CA THR A 507 -25.18 5.04 3.28
C THR A 507 -23.88 5.28 4.06
N PHE A 508 -23.39 6.50 4.03
CA PHE A 508 -22.32 7.00 4.90
C PHE A 508 -22.86 8.04 5.87
N LYS A 509 -22.54 7.91 7.15
CA LYS A 509 -23.00 8.83 8.21
C LYS A 509 -21.84 9.20 9.15
N ASN A 510 -21.80 10.47 9.56
CA ASN A 510 -20.93 10.97 10.63
C ASN A 510 -19.45 10.60 10.45
N LEU A 511 -18.88 10.78 9.27
CA LEU A 511 -17.44 10.50 9.03
C LEU A 511 -16.85 11.47 8.00
N THR A 512 -15.53 11.50 7.98
CA THR A 512 -14.74 12.25 7.00
C THR A 512 -14.14 11.29 5.97
N ILE A 513 -14.30 11.64 4.69
CA ILE A 513 -13.54 11.06 3.57
C ILE A 513 -12.62 12.15 3.01
N GLU A 514 -11.34 11.91 3.04
CA GLU A 514 -10.33 12.90 2.68
C GLU A 514 -9.35 12.34 1.65
N ASN A 515 -9.02 13.14 0.63
CA ASN A 515 -7.78 12.97 -0.09
C ASN A 515 -6.85 14.12 0.33
N ASN A 516 -5.81 13.81 1.10
CA ASN A 516 -4.91 14.80 1.67
C ASN A 516 -3.66 15.07 0.81
N ALA A 517 -3.66 14.66 -0.47
CA ALA A 517 -2.59 15.00 -1.39
C ALA A 517 -2.42 16.52 -1.48
N ALA A 518 -1.18 16.98 -1.58
CA ALA A 518 -0.89 18.37 -1.90
C ALA A 518 -1.51 18.74 -3.26
N GLN A 519 -1.62 20.05 -3.56
CA GLN A 519 -2.21 20.54 -4.81
C GLN A 519 -1.30 20.26 -6.03
N LEU A 520 -1.04 18.98 -6.30
CA LEU A 520 -0.13 18.50 -7.35
C LEU A 520 -0.87 17.96 -8.59
N GLY A 521 -2.20 18.05 -8.61
CA GLY A 521 -3.06 17.55 -9.69
C GLY A 521 -4.42 17.11 -9.16
N GLN A 522 -5.19 16.43 -9.97
CA GLN A 522 -6.46 15.84 -9.58
C GLN A 522 -6.25 14.80 -8.47
N ALA A 523 -7.11 14.84 -7.45
CA ALA A 523 -6.97 13.99 -6.27
C ALA A 523 -8.35 13.74 -5.65
N VAL A 524 -8.97 12.64 -6.04
CA VAL A 524 -10.36 12.30 -5.68
C VAL A 524 -10.42 11.77 -4.25
N ALA A 525 -11.24 12.36 -3.40
CA ALA A 525 -11.55 11.78 -2.10
C ALA A 525 -12.63 10.69 -2.23
N LEU A 526 -13.74 11.01 -2.90
CA LEU A 526 -14.88 10.11 -3.10
C LEU A 526 -15.11 9.88 -4.59
N HIS A 527 -15.07 8.62 -5.03
CA HIS A 527 -15.42 8.16 -6.36
C HIS A 527 -16.63 7.23 -6.27
N THR A 528 -17.74 7.58 -6.91
CA THR A 528 -18.95 6.76 -6.90
C THR A 528 -19.24 6.18 -8.28
N GLU A 529 -19.62 4.91 -8.33
CA GLU A 529 -20.16 4.22 -9.51
C GLU A 529 -21.44 3.44 -9.16
N GLY A 530 -21.79 3.37 -7.86
CA GLY A 530 -23.01 2.74 -7.37
C GLY A 530 -24.23 3.65 -7.48
N ASP A 531 -25.43 3.03 -7.43
CA ASP A 531 -26.73 3.71 -7.40
C ASP A 531 -27.32 3.76 -5.99
N ARG A 532 -28.15 4.77 -5.70
CA ARG A 532 -28.85 4.94 -4.41
C ARG A 532 -27.88 5.11 -3.24
N LEU A 533 -26.93 6.03 -3.41
CA LEU A 533 -25.94 6.34 -2.38
C LEU A 533 -26.39 7.56 -1.57
N THR A 534 -26.26 7.48 -0.23
CA THR A 534 -26.63 8.56 0.67
C THR A 534 -25.46 8.92 1.59
N PHE A 535 -25.18 10.20 1.71
CA PHE A 535 -24.15 10.76 2.59
C PHE A 535 -24.80 11.73 3.56
N ILE A 536 -24.73 11.47 4.86
CA ILE A 536 -25.39 12.25 5.89
C ILE A 536 -24.37 12.74 6.93
N ASN A 537 -24.32 14.05 7.15
CA ASN A 537 -23.42 14.64 8.12
C ASN A 537 -21.95 14.20 7.93
N CYS A 538 -21.53 14.09 6.65
CA CYS A 538 -20.17 13.71 6.28
C CYS A 538 -19.34 14.94 5.92
N ARG A 539 -18.03 14.80 6.05
CA ARG A 539 -17.05 15.77 5.57
C ARG A 539 -16.29 15.16 4.40
N LEU A 540 -16.32 15.85 3.26
CA LEU A 540 -15.65 15.42 2.03
C LEU A 540 -14.57 16.43 1.70
N LEU A 541 -13.32 16.05 1.99
CA LEU A 541 -12.19 16.98 2.01
C LEU A 541 -11.21 16.65 0.89
N GLY A 542 -10.83 17.65 0.11
CA GLY A 542 -9.87 17.48 -0.96
C GLY A 542 -9.40 18.80 -1.57
N ASN A 543 -8.87 18.70 -2.76
CA ASN A 543 -8.42 19.85 -3.56
C ASN A 543 -9.10 19.84 -4.93
N GLN A 544 -8.37 19.59 -6.02
CA GLN A 544 -8.97 19.45 -7.34
C GLN A 544 -9.66 18.09 -7.47
N ASP A 545 -10.91 18.07 -7.98
CA ASP A 545 -11.68 16.87 -8.25
C ASP A 545 -12.05 16.05 -6.99
N THR A 546 -12.47 16.72 -5.90
CA THR A 546 -12.73 16.04 -4.60
C THR A 546 -13.76 14.92 -4.69
N ILE A 547 -14.91 15.14 -5.39
CA ILE A 547 -16.00 14.17 -5.53
C ILE A 547 -16.25 13.88 -7.02
N TYR A 548 -16.04 12.64 -7.41
CA TYR A 548 -16.48 12.13 -8.70
C TYR A 548 -17.78 11.34 -8.55
N THR A 549 -18.85 11.84 -9.20
CA THR A 549 -20.14 11.18 -9.26
C THR A 549 -20.23 10.39 -10.57
N GLY A 550 -19.63 9.18 -10.59
CA GLY A 550 -19.50 8.36 -11.79
C GLY A 550 -20.76 7.59 -12.16
N LEU A 551 -20.75 7.09 -13.37
CA LEU A 551 -21.79 6.38 -14.10
C LEU A 551 -23.09 7.17 -14.33
N GLU A 552 -23.51 7.15 -15.58
CA GLU A 552 -24.79 7.68 -16.04
C GLU A 552 -25.94 6.87 -15.43
N GLY A 553 -27.02 7.54 -15.06
CA GLY A 553 -28.20 6.90 -14.49
C GLY A 553 -28.11 6.52 -13.01
N THR A 554 -27.03 6.89 -12.30
CA THR A 554 -26.93 6.69 -10.84
C THR A 554 -27.49 7.88 -10.07
N ARG A 555 -27.93 7.61 -8.83
CA ARG A 555 -28.64 8.55 -7.95
C ARG A 555 -27.92 8.67 -6.61
N LEU A 556 -27.65 9.93 -6.21
CA LEU A 556 -26.91 10.24 -4.99
C LEU A 556 -27.63 11.35 -4.18
N ALA A 557 -27.53 11.28 -2.86
CA ALA A 557 -27.99 12.32 -1.96
C ALA A 557 -26.92 12.67 -0.92
N PHE A 558 -26.61 13.96 -0.79
CA PHE A 558 -25.71 14.51 0.21
C PHE A 558 -26.50 15.46 1.12
N LEU A 559 -26.56 15.15 2.42
CA LEU A 559 -27.43 15.82 3.38
C LEU A 559 -26.57 16.35 4.55
N ASN A 560 -26.67 17.62 4.83
CA ASN A 560 -25.92 18.27 5.91
C ASN A 560 -24.40 18.05 5.84
N CYS A 561 -23.86 17.90 4.64
CA CYS A 561 -22.44 17.59 4.44
C CYS A 561 -21.59 18.87 4.34
N TYR A 562 -20.35 18.79 4.79
CA TYR A 562 -19.31 19.77 4.52
C TYR A 562 -18.42 19.26 3.38
N ILE A 563 -18.33 20.04 2.30
CA ILE A 563 -17.62 19.66 1.08
C ILE A 563 -16.64 20.78 0.73
N GLU A 564 -15.36 20.45 0.57
CA GLU A 564 -14.36 21.44 0.20
C GLU A 564 -13.47 21.02 -0.97
N GLY A 565 -12.97 21.99 -1.71
CA GLY A 565 -12.03 21.76 -2.78
C GLY A 565 -11.52 23.03 -3.45
N THR A 566 -10.74 22.84 -4.51
CA THR A 566 -10.16 23.96 -5.28
C THR A 566 -10.81 24.12 -6.65
N THR A 567 -10.74 23.11 -7.52
CA THR A 567 -11.20 23.17 -8.91
C THR A 567 -12.07 21.96 -9.20
N ASP A 568 -13.24 22.20 -9.82
CA ASP A 568 -14.16 21.14 -10.25
C ASP A 568 -14.43 20.09 -9.17
N PHE A 569 -14.50 20.56 -7.91
CA PHE A 569 -14.44 19.64 -6.78
C PHE A 569 -15.72 18.79 -6.58
N ILE A 570 -16.73 19.01 -7.43
CA ILE A 570 -17.89 18.12 -7.61
C ILE A 570 -18.09 17.93 -9.12
N PHE A 571 -17.82 16.73 -9.63
CA PHE A 571 -17.88 16.49 -11.08
C PHE A 571 -18.43 15.11 -11.43
N GLY A 572 -19.00 14.95 -12.63
CA GLY A 572 -19.53 13.68 -13.15
C GLY A 572 -20.94 13.75 -13.74
N PRO A 573 -21.50 12.58 -14.18
CA PRO A 573 -22.75 12.50 -14.91
C PRO A 573 -24.01 12.22 -14.09
N SER A 574 -23.89 11.82 -12.81
CA SER A 574 -25.00 11.31 -11.98
C SER A 574 -26.08 12.36 -11.71
N THR A 575 -27.28 11.91 -11.34
CA THR A 575 -28.28 12.74 -10.67
C THR A 575 -27.95 12.83 -9.17
N ALA A 576 -27.63 14.02 -8.66
CA ALA A 576 -27.22 14.20 -7.26
C ALA A 576 -27.92 15.38 -6.60
N LEU A 577 -28.52 15.12 -5.42
CA LEU A 577 -29.09 16.13 -4.52
C LEU A 577 -28.04 16.50 -3.46
N PHE A 578 -27.81 17.78 -3.29
CA PHE A 578 -27.05 18.36 -2.18
C PHE A 578 -28.00 19.24 -1.37
N GLU A 579 -28.38 18.82 -0.18
CA GLU A 579 -29.34 19.56 0.65
C GLU A 579 -28.71 19.96 1.98
N ASN A 580 -28.84 21.24 2.34
CA ASN A 580 -28.29 21.84 3.55
C ASN A 580 -26.75 21.66 3.68
N CYS A 581 -26.04 21.55 2.57
CA CYS A 581 -24.59 21.34 2.57
C CYS A 581 -23.83 22.67 2.63
N THR A 582 -22.62 22.65 3.21
CA THR A 582 -21.66 23.72 3.10
C THR A 582 -20.63 23.38 2.01
N LEU A 583 -20.54 24.23 0.99
CA LEU A 583 -19.56 24.12 -0.10
C LEU A 583 -18.45 25.14 0.13
N HIS A 584 -17.23 24.69 0.41
CA HIS A 584 -16.12 25.57 0.77
C HIS A 584 -15.04 25.60 -0.33
N SER A 585 -14.90 26.76 -0.97
CA SER A 585 -13.91 26.96 -2.03
C SER A 585 -12.56 27.38 -1.44
N LYS A 586 -11.53 26.59 -1.68
CA LYS A 586 -10.16 26.83 -1.19
C LYS A 586 -9.32 27.69 -2.14
N ARG A 587 -9.81 27.94 -3.38
CA ARG A 587 -9.09 28.65 -4.44
C ARG A 587 -10.06 29.31 -5.40
N ASN A 588 -9.59 30.36 -6.08
CA ASN A 588 -10.30 30.96 -7.22
C ASN A 588 -10.40 29.96 -8.37
N SER A 589 -11.56 29.36 -8.59
CA SER A 589 -11.79 28.35 -9.62
C SER A 589 -13.29 28.01 -9.76
N TYR A 590 -13.65 26.72 -9.87
CA TYR A 590 -15.00 26.25 -10.17
C TYR A 590 -15.47 25.25 -9.11
N ILE A 591 -16.74 25.33 -8.70
CA ILE A 591 -17.36 24.38 -7.76
C ILE A 591 -17.69 23.08 -8.50
N THR A 592 -18.47 23.19 -9.60
CA THR A 592 -18.97 22.02 -10.29
C THR A 592 -18.45 21.88 -11.72
N ALA A 593 -18.29 20.62 -12.17
CA ALA A 593 -18.03 20.23 -13.55
C ALA A 593 -18.96 19.06 -13.94
N ALA A 594 -20.24 19.36 -14.14
CA ALA A 594 -21.22 18.35 -14.48
C ALA A 594 -20.99 17.82 -15.92
N SER A 595 -21.36 16.55 -16.12
CA SER A 595 -21.37 15.90 -17.45
C SER A 595 -22.65 15.15 -17.72
N THR A 596 -23.76 15.65 -17.21
CA THR A 596 -25.10 15.07 -17.33
C THR A 596 -25.45 14.75 -18.79
N PRO A 597 -25.87 13.53 -19.15
CA PRO A 597 -26.26 13.16 -20.50
C PRO A 597 -27.46 13.93 -21.03
N ALA A 598 -27.62 13.94 -22.35
CA ALA A 598 -28.73 14.66 -23.03
C ALA A 598 -30.11 14.16 -22.65
N ASP A 599 -30.27 12.86 -22.46
CA ASP A 599 -31.51 12.14 -22.14
C ASP A 599 -31.79 12.11 -20.62
N VAL A 600 -30.85 12.53 -19.76
CA VAL A 600 -31.07 12.64 -18.32
C VAL A 600 -31.52 14.05 -17.99
N GLU A 601 -32.78 14.18 -17.52
CA GLU A 601 -33.43 15.47 -17.27
C GLU A 601 -32.81 16.23 -16.09
N VAL A 602 -32.44 15.53 -15.00
CA VAL A 602 -31.93 16.10 -13.76
C VAL A 602 -30.45 15.73 -13.53
N GLY A 603 -29.58 16.74 -13.38
CA GLY A 603 -28.19 16.57 -12.98
C GLY A 603 -27.98 16.88 -11.50
N TYR A 604 -27.20 17.91 -11.20
CA TYR A 604 -26.94 18.35 -9.84
C TYR A 604 -28.01 19.35 -9.35
N VAL A 605 -28.51 19.09 -8.15
CA VAL A 605 -29.46 19.99 -7.46
C VAL A 605 -28.88 20.36 -6.10
N PHE A 606 -28.52 21.63 -5.94
CA PHE A 606 -28.08 22.22 -4.67
C PHE A 606 -29.23 22.98 -4.06
N LYS A 607 -29.73 22.56 -2.88
CA LYS A 607 -30.87 23.14 -2.20
C LYS A 607 -30.50 23.56 -0.78
N ASN A 608 -30.81 24.80 -0.44
CA ASN A 608 -30.52 25.38 0.89
C ASN A 608 -29.04 25.27 1.29
N CYS A 609 -28.12 25.25 0.33
CA CYS A 609 -26.69 25.13 0.60
C CYS A 609 -26.06 26.47 0.94
N LYS A 610 -24.97 26.42 1.71
CA LYS A 610 -24.15 27.56 2.04
C LYS A 610 -22.81 27.52 1.29
N LEU A 611 -22.53 28.53 0.47
CA LEU A 611 -21.28 28.65 -0.29
C LEU A 611 -20.32 29.59 0.43
N THR A 612 -19.19 29.05 0.85
CA THR A 612 -18.14 29.77 1.62
C THR A 612 -16.79 29.65 0.93
N ALA A 613 -15.83 30.45 1.37
CA ALA A 613 -14.48 30.38 0.80
C ALA A 613 -13.38 30.67 1.84
N ALA A 614 -12.18 30.20 1.53
CA ALA A 614 -10.98 30.52 2.29
C ALA A 614 -10.60 32.03 2.18
N PRO A 615 -9.87 32.56 3.14
CA PRO A 615 -9.40 33.95 3.06
C PRO A 615 -8.64 34.24 1.75
N GLY A 616 -8.98 35.35 1.09
CA GLY A 616 -8.36 35.77 -0.18
C GLY A 616 -8.95 35.13 -1.44
N VAL A 617 -9.93 34.23 -1.31
CA VAL A 617 -10.69 33.72 -2.44
C VAL A 617 -11.88 34.60 -2.75
N ASP A 618 -11.93 35.15 -3.97
CA ASP A 618 -12.90 36.18 -4.37
C ASP A 618 -13.47 36.02 -5.80
N LYS A 619 -13.04 34.96 -6.52
CA LYS A 619 -13.48 34.70 -7.91
C LYS A 619 -13.75 33.23 -8.15
N VAL A 620 -14.91 32.75 -7.69
CA VAL A 620 -15.35 31.38 -7.85
C VAL A 620 -16.57 31.32 -8.75
N TYR A 621 -16.57 30.39 -9.69
CA TYR A 621 -17.71 30.09 -10.52
C TYR A 621 -18.54 28.95 -9.88
N LEU A 622 -19.87 29.01 -9.99
CA LEU A 622 -20.79 27.93 -9.57
C LEU A 622 -20.52 26.64 -10.34
N GLY A 623 -20.09 26.78 -11.59
CA GLY A 623 -19.67 25.62 -12.37
C GLY A 623 -19.36 25.92 -13.82
N ARG A 624 -18.90 24.86 -14.49
CA ARG A 624 -18.62 24.81 -15.93
C ARG A 624 -19.00 23.45 -16.52
N PRO A 625 -19.49 23.36 -17.78
CA PRO A 625 -19.95 22.10 -18.37
C PRO A 625 -18.78 21.25 -18.85
N TRP A 626 -18.50 20.15 -18.18
CA TRP A 626 -17.46 19.20 -18.62
C TRP A 626 -17.85 18.48 -19.91
N ARG A 627 -19.16 18.29 -20.12
CA ARG A 627 -19.71 17.73 -21.36
C ARG A 627 -20.91 18.57 -21.82
N PRO A 628 -21.33 18.48 -23.10
CA PRO A 628 -22.59 19.04 -23.55
C PRO A 628 -23.76 18.52 -22.69
N TYR A 629 -24.82 19.32 -22.56
CA TYR A 629 -26.04 19.05 -21.79
C TYR A 629 -25.86 18.99 -20.26
N ALA A 630 -24.68 19.31 -19.73
CA ALA A 630 -24.44 19.41 -18.29
C ALA A 630 -25.57 20.19 -17.58
N ALA A 631 -26.09 19.62 -16.48
CA ALA A 631 -27.21 20.19 -15.73
C ALA A 631 -26.81 20.43 -14.28
N THR A 632 -26.96 21.68 -13.81
CA THR A 632 -26.69 22.06 -12.42
C THR A 632 -27.62 23.20 -12.02
N VAL A 633 -28.31 23.05 -10.89
CA VAL A 633 -29.20 24.08 -10.37
C VAL A 633 -28.90 24.40 -8.89
N PHE A 634 -28.99 25.69 -8.53
CA PHE A 634 -28.90 26.15 -7.15
C PHE A 634 -30.25 26.76 -6.74
N ILE A 635 -30.84 26.27 -5.64
CA ILE A 635 -32.14 26.67 -5.15
C ILE A 635 -31.99 27.11 -3.69
N ASN A 636 -32.42 28.34 -3.40
CA ASN A 636 -32.41 28.94 -2.05
C ASN A 636 -31.07 28.83 -1.32
N CYS A 637 -29.98 28.99 -2.05
CA CYS A 637 -28.61 28.89 -1.47
C CYS A 637 -28.13 30.24 -0.93
N GLU A 638 -27.37 30.23 0.15
CA GLU A 638 -26.63 31.38 0.67
C GLU A 638 -25.26 31.47 -0.01
N MET A 639 -25.04 32.47 -0.85
CA MET A 639 -23.81 32.63 -1.64
C MET A 639 -22.95 33.74 -1.11
N GLY A 640 -21.74 33.42 -0.64
CA GLY A 640 -20.75 34.42 -0.19
C GLY A 640 -20.22 35.27 -1.35
N LYS A 641 -19.63 36.40 -1.04
CA LYS A 641 -19.10 37.40 -1.99
C LYS A 641 -18.04 36.84 -2.97
N HIS A 642 -17.46 35.69 -2.68
CA HIS A 642 -16.46 35.01 -3.53
C HIS A 642 -17.07 34.46 -4.84
N ILE A 643 -18.39 34.30 -4.92
CA ILE A 643 -19.04 33.88 -6.16
C ILE A 643 -19.02 35.03 -7.16
N CYS A 644 -18.33 34.83 -8.27
CA CYS A 644 -18.16 35.88 -9.27
C CYS A 644 -19.51 36.24 -9.94
N PRO A 645 -19.69 37.52 -10.38
CA PRO A 645 -20.93 37.99 -10.98
C PRO A 645 -21.41 37.18 -12.18
N ALA A 646 -20.49 36.70 -13.02
CA ALA A 646 -20.84 35.84 -14.17
C ALA A 646 -21.50 34.53 -13.76
N GLY A 647 -21.22 34.00 -12.58
CA GLY A 647 -21.77 32.77 -12.01
C GLY A 647 -21.27 31.49 -12.66
N TRP A 648 -21.22 31.43 -13.97
CA TRP A 648 -20.94 30.24 -14.77
C TRP A 648 -19.86 30.50 -15.83
N ASP A 649 -19.14 29.47 -16.23
CA ASP A 649 -18.13 29.50 -17.30
C ASP A 649 -18.48 28.47 -18.37
N ASN A 650 -18.17 28.73 -19.64
CA ASN A 650 -18.53 27.86 -20.78
C ASN A 650 -17.44 26.80 -21.11
N TRP A 651 -16.44 26.62 -20.28
CA TRP A 651 -15.30 25.74 -20.55
C TRP A 651 -14.51 26.13 -21.80
N ARG A 652 -14.44 27.44 -22.11
CA ARG A 652 -13.80 27.96 -23.36
C ARG A 652 -14.41 27.39 -24.65
N ASN A 653 -15.67 26.96 -24.61
CA ASN A 653 -16.40 26.41 -25.74
C ASN A 653 -17.80 27.02 -25.81
N ALA A 654 -18.02 27.90 -26.78
CA ALA A 654 -19.30 28.58 -26.96
C ALA A 654 -20.46 27.62 -27.33
N GLU A 655 -20.19 26.45 -27.88
CA GLU A 655 -21.24 25.45 -28.15
C GLU A 655 -21.87 24.90 -26.87
N ASN A 656 -21.13 24.89 -25.76
CA ASN A 656 -21.66 24.49 -24.46
C ASN A 656 -22.77 25.43 -23.98
N GLU A 657 -22.74 26.72 -24.35
CA GLU A 657 -23.76 27.70 -24.01
C GLU A 657 -25.16 27.34 -24.56
N LYS A 658 -25.18 26.64 -25.70
CA LYS A 658 -26.42 26.20 -26.37
C LYS A 658 -27.07 25.00 -25.68
N THR A 659 -26.30 24.18 -25.00
CA THR A 659 -26.73 22.90 -24.47
C THR A 659 -26.74 22.84 -22.95
N ALA A 660 -25.93 23.64 -22.24
CA ALA A 660 -25.85 23.64 -20.79
C ALA A 660 -27.21 24.01 -20.15
N ARG A 661 -27.56 23.28 -19.09
CA ARG A 661 -28.82 23.42 -18.35
C ARG A 661 -28.54 23.92 -16.95
N TYR A 662 -27.91 25.09 -16.88
CA TYR A 662 -27.51 25.74 -15.62
C TYR A 662 -28.54 26.79 -15.22
N ALA A 663 -28.97 26.74 -13.95
CA ALA A 663 -30.03 27.63 -13.47
C ALA A 663 -29.92 27.94 -11.97
N GLU A 664 -30.55 29.01 -11.56
CA GLU A 664 -30.65 29.45 -10.16
C GLU A 664 -32.07 29.89 -9.81
N TYR A 665 -32.42 29.81 -8.50
CA TYR A 665 -33.68 30.34 -7.97
C TYR A 665 -33.55 30.70 -6.49
N GLY A 666 -33.95 31.90 -6.11
CA GLY A 666 -34.18 32.32 -4.72
C GLY A 666 -32.91 32.32 -3.84
N SER A 667 -31.75 32.27 -4.42
CA SER A 667 -30.48 32.35 -3.67
C SER A 667 -30.24 33.73 -3.07
N THR A 668 -29.55 33.81 -1.94
CA THR A 668 -29.30 35.02 -1.16
C THR A 668 -27.82 35.25 -0.92
N GLY A 669 -27.45 36.41 -0.37
CA GLY A 669 -26.06 36.77 -0.08
C GLY A 669 -25.40 37.61 -1.20
N GLU A 670 -24.20 38.15 -0.91
CA GLU A 670 -23.49 39.06 -1.81
C GLU A 670 -23.12 38.43 -3.17
N GLY A 671 -22.93 37.10 -3.21
CA GLY A 671 -22.64 36.34 -4.44
C GLY A 671 -23.85 35.95 -5.26
N ALA A 672 -25.09 36.20 -4.80
CA ALA A 672 -26.33 35.83 -5.46
C ALA A 672 -26.85 36.89 -6.45
N ALA A 673 -25.97 37.56 -7.17
CA ALA A 673 -26.30 38.67 -8.08
C ALA A 673 -26.89 38.18 -9.41
N GLU A 674 -28.14 37.73 -9.41
CA GLU A 674 -28.84 37.14 -10.58
C GLU A 674 -28.82 38.00 -11.85
N THR A 675 -28.77 39.35 -11.72
CA THR A 675 -28.81 40.26 -12.85
C THR A 675 -27.51 40.31 -13.65
N THR A 676 -26.41 39.83 -13.11
CA THR A 676 -25.07 39.86 -13.72
C THR A 676 -24.60 38.49 -14.23
N ARG A 677 -25.43 37.46 -14.10
CA ARG A 677 -25.11 36.11 -14.62
C ARG A 677 -24.95 36.10 -16.15
N VAL A 678 -24.19 35.15 -16.65
CA VAL A 678 -24.06 34.92 -18.09
C VAL A 678 -25.45 34.75 -18.74
N LYS A 679 -25.61 35.27 -19.95
CA LYS A 679 -26.90 35.31 -20.65
C LYS A 679 -27.51 33.93 -20.93
N TRP A 680 -26.71 32.90 -21.02
CA TRP A 680 -27.15 31.53 -21.31
C TRP A 680 -27.57 30.75 -20.04
N ALA A 681 -27.29 31.27 -18.83
CA ALA A 681 -27.85 30.72 -17.60
C ALA A 681 -29.37 30.95 -17.53
N LYS A 682 -30.11 29.95 -17.04
CA LYS A 682 -31.55 29.98 -16.95
C LYS A 682 -31.99 30.43 -15.57
N LYS A 683 -33.17 31.06 -15.50
CA LYS A 683 -33.88 31.28 -14.25
C LYS A 683 -34.98 30.22 -14.12
N LEU A 684 -35.03 29.51 -12.99
CA LEU A 684 -36.09 28.58 -12.72
C LEU A 684 -37.40 29.34 -12.37
N THR A 685 -38.50 28.75 -12.77
CA THR A 685 -39.82 29.19 -12.31
C THR A 685 -40.18 28.49 -11.01
N LYS A 686 -41.17 29.00 -10.26
CA LYS A 686 -41.71 28.34 -9.08
C LYS A 686 -42.16 26.90 -9.36
N LYS A 687 -42.69 26.64 -10.56
CA LYS A 687 -43.11 25.31 -11.02
C LYS A 687 -41.91 24.37 -11.17
N ASP A 688 -40.77 24.88 -11.67
CA ASP A 688 -39.56 24.09 -11.81
C ASP A 688 -38.96 23.75 -10.44
N VAL A 689 -38.98 24.70 -9.50
CA VAL A 689 -38.56 24.48 -8.11
C VAL A 689 -39.39 23.41 -7.43
N THR A 690 -40.74 23.47 -7.56
CA THR A 690 -41.63 22.44 -7.01
C THR A 690 -41.29 21.04 -7.55
N LYS A 691 -40.93 20.93 -8.82
CA LYS A 691 -40.43 19.66 -9.37
C LYS A 691 -39.12 19.22 -8.73
N CYS A 692 -38.17 20.11 -8.52
CA CYS A 692 -36.89 19.80 -7.85
C CYS A 692 -37.07 19.53 -6.35
N GLU A 693 -38.15 19.87 -5.74
CA GLU A 693 -38.53 19.54 -4.35
C GLU A 693 -39.18 18.15 -4.22
N ASP A 694 -39.75 17.63 -5.29
CA ASP A 694 -40.30 16.28 -5.33
C ASP A 694 -39.17 15.25 -5.52
N LEU A 695 -38.81 14.57 -4.45
CA LEU A 695 -37.74 13.56 -4.46
C LEU A 695 -38.07 12.40 -5.42
N LYS A 696 -39.34 12.05 -5.61
CA LYS A 696 -39.72 11.03 -6.59
C LYS A 696 -39.47 11.50 -8.02
N TYR A 697 -39.67 12.79 -8.28
CA TYR A 697 -39.29 13.36 -9.58
C TYR A 697 -37.81 13.45 -9.78
N LEU A 698 -37.05 13.89 -8.76
CA LEU A 698 -35.57 13.95 -8.83
C LEU A 698 -34.96 12.61 -9.15
N PHE A 699 -35.45 11.57 -8.47
CA PHE A 699 -34.84 10.23 -8.52
C PHE A 699 -35.70 9.22 -9.30
N LYS A 700 -36.47 9.69 -10.29
CA LYS A 700 -37.37 8.87 -11.10
C LYS A 700 -36.72 7.88 -12.05
N ILE A 701 -35.37 7.91 -12.17
CA ILE A 701 -34.62 6.98 -12.99
C ILE A 701 -34.67 5.58 -12.38
N GLY A 702 -35.11 4.59 -13.14
CA GLY A 702 -35.21 3.19 -12.69
C GLY A 702 -36.41 2.94 -11.74
N ASN A 703 -36.13 2.32 -10.59
CA ASN A 703 -37.14 2.04 -9.57
C ASN A 703 -37.37 3.23 -8.62
N ASP A 704 -38.52 3.21 -7.92
CA ASP A 704 -38.83 4.21 -6.92
C ASP A 704 -37.82 4.17 -5.75
N TRP A 705 -36.92 5.13 -5.72
CA TRP A 705 -36.03 5.33 -4.61
C TRP A 705 -36.11 6.76 -4.09
N VAL A 706 -36.22 6.88 -2.79
CA VAL A 706 -36.16 8.14 -2.07
C VAL A 706 -35.14 7.95 -0.95
N PRO A 707 -34.18 8.85 -0.80
CA PRO A 707 -33.20 8.77 0.30
C PRO A 707 -33.93 8.73 1.65
N SER A 708 -33.57 7.82 2.53
CA SER A 708 -34.04 7.82 3.92
C SER A 708 -33.13 8.73 4.76
N PHE A 709 -33.71 9.73 5.39
CA PHE A 709 -33.04 10.72 6.25
C PHE A 709 -32.89 10.24 7.68
#